data_6df73f088abeff341de1543813c4c918
#
_entry.id   6df73f088abeff341de1543813c4c918
#
_cell.length_a   1.000
_cell.length_b   1.000
_cell.length_c   1.000
_cell.angle_alpha   90.00
_cell.angle_beta   90.00
_cell.angle_gamma   90.00
#
_symmetry.space_group_name_H-M   'P 1'
#
loop_
_entity.id
_entity.type
_entity.pdbx_description
1 polymer ?
#
loop_
_entity_poly.entity_id
_entity_poly.type
_entity_poly.pdbx_seq_one_letter_code
_entity_poly.pdbx_strand_id
1 'polypeptide(L)'
;MKKFKIFGGLTDEHMLELLDSGLKNDHLTETFTLKHTINGNVFPCRYIKIVPIQSWGPSFNFSIWHVELRGDDDKELVMSSARWFSAFREKEAIRLCLKHFRQHNYSEAFESLQKRTKVQLEDALLTRLHELMVQQGDFVACEQLLEAAANEGVFNQYLKNEEYKPKWTLIFSADKPDGKNRPGMRGGHQMCIDIQTETLYLFGGWDGMQDLADLWSFQTTTGLWTCLSRDTEAEGGPSARSCHKMCLDPERKKIFTLGRYLDSAARTTECLKSDFYVYDIETNKWTLITDDTAAMGGPHLIFDHQMCMDVEKNTIYVFGGKVLTSSQNVEDRALETSFSGLFAYHVPTNTWHKLRDDSTGSGPQDIRARIGHSMLFHEKSRLLYIFAGQRSKEYLTDFFTYNVDLDQVNILCDGQKTEVSAAGFTQRATIDPELNEIHVLSGSNKDKEKREDNVKNSFWIYDINQNKWSCIYHSDYGQQTSSKESNQEPCPRFAHQLVYDHVRKVHYLFGGNPGRPNCPKVRLDDFWSLQLCRPSKELLLRRCKHLVRQHCFREITFENPLSALKYLQTELADTVDHSNPDEEREFQLQASSLFQHPEANKDDTVAVTSLGDCADVDFKFQLRTHLFDTIVEFFPDSMTQPKENLADLVFL
;
A
#
# COMPACT_ATOMS: atom_id res chain seq x y z
N MET A 1 25.07 13.72 -12.94
CA MET A 1 24.64 14.23 -11.61
C MET A 1 23.85 13.13 -10.93
N LYS A 2 24.21 12.72 -9.70
CA LYS A 2 23.43 11.70 -8.95
C LYS A 2 22.11 12.24 -8.44
N LYS A 3 22.13 13.50 -7.97
CA LYS A 3 20.93 14.22 -7.52
C LYS A 3 20.98 15.67 -8.00
N PHE A 4 19.83 16.20 -8.44
CA PHE A 4 19.68 17.59 -8.88
C PHE A 4 18.26 18.06 -8.67
N LYS A 5 18.09 19.37 -8.62
CA LYS A 5 16.79 20.04 -8.60
C LYS A 5 16.64 20.98 -9.79
N ILE A 6 15.41 21.12 -10.28
CA ILE A 6 15.06 22.10 -11.29
C ILE A 6 14.05 23.06 -10.68
N PHE A 7 14.34 24.35 -10.83
CA PHE A 7 13.46 25.44 -10.44
C PHE A 7 13.04 26.22 -11.67
N GLY A 8 11.87 26.80 -11.64
CA GLY A 8 11.38 27.65 -12.71
C GLY A 8 10.47 28.76 -12.21
N GLY A 9 10.48 29.87 -12.92
CA GLY A 9 9.68 31.04 -12.54
C GLY A 9 9.61 32.10 -13.62
N LEU A 10 8.84 33.15 -13.36
CA LEU A 10 8.77 34.34 -14.22
C LEU A 10 9.95 35.29 -14.02
N THR A 11 10.61 35.20 -12.86
CA THR A 11 11.82 35.96 -12.52
C THR A 11 12.87 34.97 -12.01
N ASP A 12 14.13 35.38 -12.01
CA ASP A 12 15.25 34.61 -11.49
C ASP A 12 15.35 34.58 -9.95
N GLU A 13 14.67 35.56 -9.31
CA GLU A 13 14.63 35.68 -7.84
C GLU A 13 13.55 34.75 -7.22
N HIS A 14 12.41 34.62 -7.87
CA HIS A 14 11.25 33.89 -7.34
C HIS A 14 10.94 32.70 -8.21
N MET A 15 11.48 31.56 -7.82
CA MET A 15 11.35 30.28 -8.55
C MET A 15 10.66 29.21 -7.71
N LEU A 16 9.80 28.44 -8.36
CA LEU A 16 9.17 27.24 -7.81
C LEU A 16 10.03 25.99 -8.10
N GLU A 17 10.08 25.07 -7.19
CA GLU A 17 10.66 23.74 -7.44
C GLU A 17 9.76 22.97 -8.42
N LEU A 18 10.32 22.62 -9.58
CA LEU A 18 9.62 21.91 -10.65
C LEU A 18 9.95 20.42 -10.66
N LEU A 19 11.14 20.05 -10.15
CA LEU A 19 11.61 18.68 -10.10
C LEU A 19 12.72 18.51 -9.03
N ASP A 20 12.63 17.44 -8.23
CA ASP A 20 13.73 16.89 -7.44
C ASP A 20 13.98 15.46 -7.95
N SER A 21 15.14 15.19 -8.56
CA SER A 21 15.41 13.91 -9.19
C SER A 21 16.93 13.65 -9.32
N GLY A 22 17.29 12.55 -9.97
CA GLY A 22 18.67 12.18 -10.24
C GLY A 22 18.84 11.54 -11.62
N LEU A 23 20.04 11.64 -12.20
CA LEU A 23 20.41 10.92 -13.42
C LEU A 23 21.02 9.56 -13.08
N LYS A 24 20.83 8.58 -13.94
CA LYS A 24 21.58 7.32 -13.90
C LYS A 24 23.04 7.55 -14.29
N ASN A 25 23.91 6.63 -13.84
CA ASN A 25 25.33 6.68 -14.20
C ASN A 25 25.59 5.95 -15.53
N ASP A 26 24.93 6.41 -16.58
CA ASP A 26 25.07 5.89 -17.94
C ASP A 26 25.14 7.03 -18.96
N HIS A 27 25.15 6.70 -20.26
CA HIS A 27 25.24 7.67 -21.35
C HIS A 27 23.87 7.91 -22.05
N LEU A 28 22.78 7.41 -21.47
CA LEU A 28 21.47 7.51 -22.08
C LEU A 28 20.80 8.85 -21.73
N THR A 29 20.03 9.38 -22.68
CA THR A 29 19.21 10.58 -22.45
C THR A 29 18.01 10.20 -21.60
N GLU A 30 17.80 10.90 -20.50
CA GLU A 30 16.65 10.75 -19.63
C GLU A 30 15.69 11.91 -19.80
N THR A 31 14.38 11.62 -19.78
CA THR A 31 13.30 12.60 -19.92
C THR A 31 12.51 12.69 -18.60
N PHE A 32 12.26 13.90 -18.13
CA PHE A 32 11.55 14.17 -16.89
C PHE A 32 10.35 15.07 -17.17
N THR A 33 9.22 14.76 -16.54
CA THR A 33 8.06 15.66 -16.54
C THR A 33 8.24 16.69 -15.43
N LEU A 34 8.24 17.97 -15.80
CA LEU A 34 8.31 19.07 -14.85
C LEU A 34 6.92 19.39 -14.30
N LYS A 35 6.86 19.81 -13.04
CA LYS A 35 5.65 20.41 -12.46
C LYS A 35 5.29 21.65 -13.27
N HIS A 36 4.11 21.65 -13.84
CA HIS A 36 3.63 22.71 -14.74
C HIS A 36 2.25 23.25 -14.36
N THR A 37 1.64 22.71 -13.30
CA THR A 37 0.33 23.11 -12.81
C THR A 37 0.33 23.43 -11.32
N ILE A 38 -0.50 24.38 -10.92
CA ILE A 38 -0.86 24.70 -9.53
C ILE A 38 -2.39 24.68 -9.46
N ASN A 39 -2.95 23.84 -8.57
CA ASN A 39 -4.41 23.68 -8.43
C ASN A 39 -5.11 23.39 -9.78
N GLY A 40 -4.50 22.54 -10.63
CA GLY A 40 -5.03 22.17 -11.94
C GLY A 40 -4.86 23.22 -13.04
N ASN A 41 -4.33 24.40 -12.75
CA ASN A 41 -4.09 25.46 -13.74
C ASN A 41 -2.61 25.51 -14.13
N VAL A 42 -2.35 25.66 -15.41
CA VAL A 42 -1.01 25.80 -15.96
C VAL A 42 -0.42 27.16 -15.54
N PHE A 43 0.84 27.17 -15.10
CA PHE A 43 1.56 28.40 -14.82
C PHE A 43 2.74 28.56 -15.79
N PRO A 44 3.04 29.80 -16.24
CA PRO A 44 4.11 30.05 -17.19
C PRO A 44 5.47 30.10 -16.52
N CYS A 45 6.50 29.70 -17.26
CA CYS A 45 7.87 29.73 -16.81
C CYS A 45 8.74 30.46 -17.85
N ARG A 46 9.50 31.44 -17.40
CA ARG A 46 10.45 32.19 -18.25
C ARG A 46 11.89 31.84 -17.99
N TYR A 47 12.20 31.51 -16.75
CA TYR A 47 13.54 31.17 -16.28
C TYR A 47 13.54 29.75 -15.75
N ILE A 48 14.55 28.97 -16.11
CA ILE A 48 14.81 27.61 -15.59
C ILE A 48 16.18 27.62 -14.93
N LYS A 49 16.24 27.14 -13.69
CA LYS A 49 17.48 26.99 -12.92
C LYS A 49 17.71 25.53 -12.58
N ILE A 50 18.84 24.97 -12.97
CA ILE A 50 19.24 23.60 -12.66
C ILE A 50 20.28 23.67 -11.54
N VAL A 51 19.99 23.02 -10.42
CA VAL A 51 20.86 22.98 -9.24
C VAL A 51 21.37 21.57 -9.02
N PRO A 52 22.66 21.30 -9.28
CA PRO A 52 23.25 20.02 -8.97
C PRO A 52 23.45 19.88 -7.45
N ILE A 53 22.97 18.77 -6.89
CA ILE A 53 23.02 18.50 -5.44
C ILE A 53 24.11 17.49 -5.11
N GLN A 54 24.21 16.39 -5.87
CA GLN A 54 25.15 15.31 -5.61
C GLN A 54 25.77 14.78 -6.89
N SER A 55 27.08 14.55 -6.87
CA SER A 55 27.83 13.85 -7.93
C SER A 55 27.87 12.34 -7.68
N TRP A 56 28.26 11.56 -8.70
CA TRP A 56 28.43 10.10 -8.59
C TRP A 56 29.67 9.67 -7.82
N GLY A 57 30.60 10.57 -7.55
CA GLY A 57 31.79 10.28 -6.76
C GLY A 57 32.53 11.56 -6.38
N PRO A 58 33.47 11.49 -5.42
CA PRO A 58 34.16 12.66 -4.87
C PRO A 58 35.05 13.39 -5.89
N SER A 59 35.42 12.70 -6.97
CA SER A 59 36.31 13.25 -8.03
C SER A 59 35.58 13.73 -9.27
N PHE A 60 34.23 13.70 -9.27
CA PHE A 60 33.44 14.11 -10.42
C PHE A 60 32.98 15.57 -10.30
N ASN A 61 33.31 16.33 -11.33
CA ASN A 61 32.72 17.66 -11.52
C ASN A 61 31.34 17.56 -12.12
N PHE A 62 30.46 18.49 -11.77
CA PHE A 62 29.16 18.61 -12.43
C PHE A 62 29.36 19.14 -13.86
N SER A 63 28.90 18.37 -14.85
CA SER A 63 28.83 18.83 -16.23
C SER A 63 27.48 18.48 -16.82
N ILE A 64 26.94 19.42 -17.57
CA ILE A 64 25.69 19.25 -18.33
C ILE A 64 26.09 19.27 -19.81
N TRP A 65 25.86 18.16 -20.51
CA TRP A 65 26.24 18.00 -21.91
C TRP A 65 25.12 18.37 -22.86
N HIS A 66 23.89 18.12 -22.44
CA HIS A 66 22.72 18.39 -23.25
C HIS A 66 21.51 18.67 -22.35
N VAL A 67 20.73 19.68 -22.70
CA VAL A 67 19.41 19.98 -22.12
C VAL A 67 18.46 20.32 -23.25
N GLU A 68 17.37 19.59 -23.32
CA GLU A 68 16.24 19.91 -24.21
C GLU A 68 15.02 20.18 -23.34
N LEU A 69 14.41 21.32 -23.55
CA LEU A 69 13.16 21.73 -22.89
C LEU A 69 12.03 21.62 -23.91
N ARG A 70 10.98 20.91 -23.55
CA ARG A 70 9.76 20.82 -24.34
C ARG A 70 8.62 21.46 -23.58
N GLY A 71 7.84 22.28 -24.25
CA GLY A 71 6.71 22.99 -23.67
C GLY A 71 5.84 23.57 -24.77
N ASP A 72 4.80 24.28 -24.35
CA ASP A 72 3.91 25.00 -25.25
C ASP A 72 4.23 26.49 -25.17
N ASP A 73 4.46 27.13 -26.33
CA ASP A 73 4.76 28.56 -26.47
C ASP A 73 3.62 29.33 -27.14
N ASP A 74 2.42 28.72 -27.26
CA ASP A 74 1.24 29.40 -27.76
C ASP A 74 0.98 30.67 -27.00
N LYS A 75 0.92 31.77 -27.73
CA LYS A 75 0.85 33.11 -27.17
C LYS A 75 -0.42 33.37 -26.33
N GLU A 76 -1.55 32.81 -26.74
CA GLU A 76 -2.82 32.98 -26.01
C GLU A 76 -2.80 32.15 -24.70
N LEU A 77 -2.30 30.89 -24.78
CA LEU A 77 -2.12 30.04 -23.62
C LEU A 77 -1.15 30.69 -22.60
N VAL A 78 0.00 31.12 -23.03
CA VAL A 78 1.01 31.76 -22.16
C VAL A 78 0.46 33.06 -21.53
N MET A 79 -0.22 33.90 -22.29
CA MET A 79 -0.79 35.16 -21.78
C MET A 79 -1.94 34.90 -20.79
N SER A 80 -2.79 33.93 -21.04
CA SER A 80 -3.88 33.57 -20.12
C SER A 80 -3.33 32.96 -18.82
N SER A 81 -2.35 32.07 -18.92
CA SER A 81 -1.68 31.46 -17.76
C SER A 81 -0.93 32.49 -16.91
N ALA A 82 -0.28 33.47 -17.56
CA ALA A 82 0.41 34.56 -16.86
C ALA A 82 -0.56 35.48 -16.08
N ARG A 83 -1.71 35.81 -16.67
CA ARG A 83 -2.76 36.58 -15.97
C ARG A 83 -3.32 35.83 -14.78
N TRP A 84 -3.64 34.55 -14.99
CA TRP A 84 -4.13 33.69 -13.91
C TRP A 84 -3.09 33.57 -12.77
N PHE A 85 -1.84 33.31 -13.11
CA PHE A 85 -0.77 33.14 -12.11
C PHE A 85 -0.50 34.45 -11.32
N SER A 86 -0.57 35.61 -11.97
CA SER A 86 -0.46 36.91 -11.29
C SER A 86 -1.61 37.14 -10.31
N ALA A 87 -2.86 36.88 -10.74
CA ALA A 87 -4.03 37.00 -9.88
C ALA A 87 -4.00 35.98 -8.71
N PHE A 88 -3.52 34.76 -8.96
CA PHE A 88 -3.33 33.77 -7.93
C PHE A 88 -2.31 34.22 -6.87
N ARG A 89 -1.16 34.73 -7.28
CA ARG A 89 -0.14 35.26 -6.34
C ARG A 89 -0.67 36.41 -5.50
N GLU A 90 -1.40 37.36 -6.12
CA GLU A 90 -2.03 38.47 -5.41
C GLU A 90 -3.04 37.97 -4.37
N LYS A 91 -3.89 37.01 -4.74
CA LYS A 91 -4.84 36.41 -3.83
C LYS A 91 -4.15 35.72 -2.64
N GLU A 92 -3.08 34.94 -2.87
CA GLU A 92 -2.33 34.28 -1.80
C GLU A 92 -1.60 35.29 -0.90
N ALA A 93 -1.06 36.37 -1.43
CA ALA A 93 -0.48 37.46 -0.63
C ALA A 93 -1.52 38.12 0.30
N ILE A 94 -2.73 38.35 -0.19
CA ILE A 94 -3.84 38.86 0.63
C ILE A 94 -4.22 37.86 1.72
N ARG A 95 -4.28 36.54 1.40
CA ARG A 95 -4.58 35.50 2.36
C ARG A 95 -3.52 35.40 3.46
N LEU A 96 -2.24 35.56 3.13
CA LEU A 96 -1.15 35.63 4.12
C LEU A 96 -1.30 36.84 5.07
N CYS A 97 -1.67 38.03 4.54
CA CYS A 97 -1.97 39.15 5.39
C CYS A 97 -3.17 38.91 6.30
N LEU A 98 -4.25 38.32 5.78
CA LEU A 98 -5.44 37.98 6.56
C LEU A 98 -5.09 36.98 7.68
N LYS A 99 -4.30 35.93 7.37
CA LYS A 99 -3.82 34.96 8.37
C LYS A 99 -3.04 35.66 9.50
N HIS A 100 -2.09 36.52 9.12
CA HIS A 100 -1.29 37.27 10.08
C HIS A 100 -2.15 38.15 10.98
N PHE A 101 -3.10 38.91 10.42
CA PHE A 101 -4.00 39.73 11.22
C PHE A 101 -4.88 38.94 12.16
N ARG A 102 -5.37 37.77 11.74
CA ARG A 102 -6.16 36.90 12.57
C ARG A 102 -5.36 36.31 13.73
N GLN A 103 -4.12 35.83 13.46
CA GLN A 103 -3.25 35.25 14.49
C GLN A 103 -2.83 36.24 15.56
N HIS A 104 -2.74 37.54 15.21
CA HIS A 104 -2.41 38.62 16.14
C HIS A 104 -3.61 39.40 16.66
N ASN A 105 -4.83 38.86 16.43
CA ASN A 105 -6.09 39.50 16.85
C ASN A 105 -6.31 40.92 16.36
N TYR A 106 -5.79 41.28 15.16
CA TYR A 106 -6.01 42.57 14.52
C TYR A 106 -7.34 42.57 13.75
N SER A 107 -8.45 42.48 14.49
CA SER A 107 -9.79 42.21 13.94
C SER A 107 -10.25 43.28 12.97
N GLU A 108 -10.05 44.59 13.28
CA GLU A 108 -10.44 45.68 12.39
C GLU A 108 -9.68 45.66 11.07
N ALA A 109 -8.37 45.34 11.12
CA ALA A 109 -7.54 45.25 9.90
C ALA A 109 -7.96 44.06 9.04
N PHE A 110 -8.25 42.91 9.69
CA PHE A 110 -8.76 41.71 9.05
C PHE A 110 -10.07 42.00 8.29
N GLU A 111 -11.08 42.51 9.00
CA GLU A 111 -12.39 42.82 8.41
C GLU A 111 -12.30 43.85 7.29
N SER A 112 -11.52 44.93 7.48
CA SER A 112 -11.32 45.96 6.47
C SER A 112 -10.69 45.39 5.20
N LEU A 113 -9.63 44.58 5.31
CA LEU A 113 -8.96 43.97 4.18
C LEU A 113 -9.89 42.97 3.45
N GLN A 114 -10.57 42.10 4.19
CA GLN A 114 -11.51 41.12 3.63
C GLN A 114 -12.67 41.81 2.90
N LYS A 115 -13.28 42.83 3.49
CA LYS A 115 -14.39 43.59 2.90
C LYS A 115 -13.97 44.29 1.61
N ARG A 116 -12.75 44.86 1.59
CA ARG A 116 -12.23 45.62 0.44
C ARG A 116 -11.83 44.74 -0.71
N THR A 117 -11.17 43.59 -0.42
CA THR A 117 -10.64 42.67 -1.44
C THR A 117 -11.62 41.60 -1.85
N LYS A 118 -12.61 41.31 -1.01
CA LYS A 118 -13.54 40.15 -1.12
C LYS A 118 -12.85 38.79 -1.15
N VAL A 119 -11.60 38.73 -0.70
CA VAL A 119 -10.84 37.51 -0.60
C VAL A 119 -11.18 36.82 0.73
N GLN A 120 -11.56 35.55 0.69
CA GLN A 120 -11.75 34.72 1.87
C GLN A 120 -10.41 34.11 2.26
N LEU A 121 -10.11 34.06 3.57
CA LEU A 121 -8.90 33.44 4.08
C LEU A 121 -8.92 31.92 3.85
N GLU A 122 -10.08 31.30 4.07
CA GLU A 122 -10.30 29.86 4.05
C GLU A 122 -11.76 29.54 3.72
N ASP A 123 -12.12 28.27 3.79
CA ASP A 123 -13.51 27.82 3.62
C ASP A 123 -14.42 28.35 4.74
N ALA A 124 -15.70 28.56 4.43
CA ALA A 124 -16.68 29.08 5.38
C ALA A 124 -16.86 28.19 6.62
N LEU A 125 -16.71 26.88 6.47
CA LEU A 125 -16.76 25.92 7.58
C LEU A 125 -15.63 26.18 8.58
N LEU A 126 -14.40 26.38 8.10
CA LEU A 126 -13.25 26.68 8.95
C LEU A 126 -13.35 28.06 9.59
N THR A 127 -13.83 29.05 8.85
CA THR A 127 -14.12 30.37 9.41
C THR A 127 -15.12 30.27 10.58
N ARG A 128 -16.19 29.48 10.39
CA ARG A 128 -17.17 29.24 11.46
C ARG A 128 -16.57 28.48 12.64
N LEU A 129 -15.74 27.47 12.38
CA LEU A 129 -15.03 26.75 13.45
C LEU A 129 -14.13 27.68 14.25
N HIS A 130 -13.39 28.58 13.59
CA HIS A 130 -12.56 29.58 14.25
C HIS A 130 -13.39 30.55 15.12
N GLU A 131 -14.52 31.04 14.64
CA GLU A 131 -15.42 31.90 15.43
C GLU A 131 -15.88 31.20 16.71
N LEU A 132 -16.39 29.96 16.58
CA LEU A 132 -16.88 29.18 17.71
C LEU A 132 -15.77 28.88 18.71
N MET A 133 -14.64 28.39 18.22
CA MET A 133 -13.53 27.91 19.06
C MET A 133 -12.72 29.04 19.68
N VAL A 134 -12.25 29.97 18.85
CA VAL A 134 -11.27 30.97 19.28
C VAL A 134 -11.96 32.21 19.87
N GLN A 135 -12.99 32.72 19.19
CA GLN A 135 -13.64 33.97 19.63
C GLN A 135 -14.69 33.73 20.72
N GLN A 136 -15.54 32.72 20.56
CA GLN A 136 -16.67 32.45 21.45
C GLN A 136 -16.32 31.47 22.57
N GLY A 137 -15.41 30.49 22.33
CA GLY A 137 -15.12 29.39 23.25
C GLY A 137 -16.31 28.42 23.41
N ASP A 138 -17.15 28.32 22.38
CA ASP A 138 -18.26 27.38 22.36
C ASP A 138 -17.80 26.01 21.83
N PHE A 139 -17.17 25.25 22.73
CA PHE A 139 -16.60 23.94 22.41
C PHE A 139 -17.66 22.90 22.07
N VAL A 140 -18.87 23.02 22.59
CA VAL A 140 -19.99 22.11 22.27
C VAL A 140 -20.42 22.30 20.81
N ALA A 141 -20.59 23.55 20.39
CA ALA A 141 -20.90 23.85 18.99
C ALA A 141 -19.75 23.45 18.04
N CYS A 142 -18.48 23.54 18.51
CA CYS A 142 -17.34 23.03 17.73
C CYS A 142 -17.43 21.53 17.48
N GLU A 143 -17.74 20.73 18.52
CA GLU A 143 -17.91 19.27 18.36
C GLU A 143 -19.03 18.94 17.38
N GLN A 144 -20.17 19.61 17.44
CA GLN A 144 -21.29 19.43 16.53
C GLN A 144 -20.92 19.76 15.07
N LEU A 145 -20.15 20.83 14.88
CA LEU A 145 -19.66 21.23 13.55
C LEU A 145 -18.68 20.21 12.98
N LEU A 146 -17.77 19.67 13.82
CA LEU A 146 -16.82 18.62 13.42
C LEU A 146 -17.53 17.30 13.08
N GLU A 147 -18.60 16.95 13.82
CA GLU A 147 -19.45 15.79 13.49
C GLU A 147 -20.15 15.95 12.13
N ALA A 148 -20.71 17.13 11.86
CA ALA A 148 -21.32 17.42 10.58
C ALA A 148 -20.30 17.31 9.43
N ALA A 149 -19.12 17.94 9.59
CA ALA A 149 -18.02 17.85 8.61
C ALA A 149 -17.57 16.40 8.37
N ALA A 150 -17.47 15.59 9.41
CA ALA A 150 -17.15 14.17 9.30
C ALA A 150 -18.22 13.40 8.51
N ASN A 151 -19.49 13.69 8.74
CA ASN A 151 -20.61 13.05 8.04
C ASN A 151 -20.70 13.47 6.56
N GLU A 152 -20.30 14.69 6.23
CA GLU A 152 -20.16 15.17 4.85
C GLU A 152 -18.91 14.65 4.14
N GLY A 153 -18.04 13.92 4.85
CA GLY A 153 -16.84 13.29 4.27
C GLY A 153 -15.67 14.25 4.06
N VAL A 154 -15.64 15.39 4.74
CA VAL A 154 -14.56 16.39 4.64
C VAL A 154 -13.18 15.77 4.97
N PHE A 155 -13.14 14.84 5.93
CA PHE A 155 -11.91 14.18 6.36
C PHE A 155 -11.45 13.03 5.46
N ASN A 156 -12.19 12.65 4.42
CA ASN A 156 -11.88 11.50 3.59
C ASN A 156 -10.51 11.60 2.91
N GLN A 157 -10.11 12.81 2.50
CA GLN A 157 -8.80 13.03 1.89
C GLN A 157 -7.66 12.82 2.89
N TYR A 158 -7.80 13.31 4.11
CA TYR A 158 -6.84 13.09 5.20
C TYR A 158 -6.70 11.59 5.49
N LEU A 159 -7.84 10.92 5.73
CA LEU A 159 -7.87 9.49 6.02
C LEU A 159 -7.27 8.65 4.90
N LYS A 160 -7.46 9.05 3.64
CA LYS A 160 -6.86 8.37 2.49
C LYS A 160 -5.34 8.53 2.43
N ASN A 161 -4.81 9.64 2.91
CA ASN A 161 -3.37 9.93 2.92
C ASN A 161 -2.64 9.32 4.13
N GLU A 162 -3.37 8.89 5.18
CA GLU A 162 -2.79 8.22 6.33
C GLU A 162 -2.17 6.87 5.93
N GLU A 163 -1.01 6.58 6.50
CA GLU A 163 -0.30 5.33 6.25
C GLU A 163 -1.01 4.14 6.91
N TYR A 164 -0.98 3.01 6.24
CA TYR A 164 -1.44 1.76 6.83
C TYR A 164 -0.51 1.30 7.94
N LYS A 165 -1.10 0.83 9.04
CA LYS A 165 -0.39 0.14 10.12
C LYS A 165 -0.70 -1.36 10.02
N PRO A 166 0.30 -2.23 9.83
CA PRO A 166 0.09 -3.66 9.78
C PRO A 166 -0.19 -4.20 11.18
N LYS A 167 -1.25 -5.00 11.31
CA LYS A 167 -1.56 -5.75 12.52
C LYS A 167 -1.55 -7.23 12.20
N TRP A 168 -0.45 -7.90 12.54
CA TRP A 168 -0.34 -9.34 12.44
C TRP A 168 -0.94 -10.02 13.67
N THR A 169 -1.62 -11.14 13.45
CA THR A 169 -2.15 -12.00 14.52
C THR A 169 -1.81 -13.45 14.19
N LEU A 170 -1.11 -14.10 15.11
CA LEU A 170 -0.84 -15.54 14.99
C LEU A 170 -2.11 -16.32 15.34
N ILE A 171 -2.69 -17.01 14.36
CA ILE A 171 -3.88 -17.85 14.56
C ILE A 171 -3.45 -19.15 15.23
N PHE A 172 -2.40 -19.79 14.71
CA PHE A 172 -1.75 -20.90 15.40
C PHE A 172 -0.29 -21.13 14.92
N SER A 173 0.49 -21.85 15.76
CA SER A 173 1.82 -22.37 15.43
C SER A 173 2.03 -23.76 16.04
N ALA A 174 3.10 -24.43 15.62
CA ALA A 174 3.48 -25.76 16.12
C ALA A 174 3.67 -25.82 17.64
N ASP A 175 4.05 -24.70 18.26
CA ASP A 175 4.33 -24.61 19.70
C ASP A 175 3.08 -24.60 20.58
N LYS A 176 1.89 -24.47 20.00
CA LYS A 176 0.62 -24.55 20.73
C LYS A 176 -0.03 -25.92 20.52
N PRO A 177 -0.25 -26.71 21.58
CA PRO A 177 -0.69 -28.09 21.47
C PRO A 177 -2.19 -28.31 21.14
N ASP A 178 -2.81 -27.39 20.46
CA ASP A 178 -4.22 -27.48 20.09
C ASP A 178 -4.44 -28.26 18.79
N GLY A 179 -4.78 -29.51 18.94
CA GLY A 179 -5.54 -30.31 17.98
C GLY A 179 -4.78 -30.87 16.78
N LYS A 180 -4.78 -32.16 16.68
CA LYS A 180 -4.22 -33.00 15.59
C LYS A 180 -4.91 -32.84 14.22
N ASN A 181 -5.88 -31.94 14.07
CA ASN A 181 -6.68 -31.80 12.85
C ASN A 181 -6.41 -30.46 12.15
N ARG A 182 -5.20 -30.31 11.61
CA ARG A 182 -4.76 -29.13 10.85
C ARG A 182 -3.73 -29.53 9.80
N PRO A 183 -3.53 -28.69 8.73
CA PRO A 183 -2.49 -28.94 7.76
C PRO A 183 -1.09 -28.90 8.40
N GLY A 184 -0.21 -29.83 7.98
CA GLY A 184 1.19 -29.85 8.39
C GLY A 184 2.05 -28.82 7.65
N MET A 185 3.36 -28.78 8.03
CA MET A 185 4.33 -27.92 7.38
C MET A 185 4.42 -28.16 5.88
N ARG A 186 4.46 -27.07 5.09
CA ARG A 186 4.54 -27.17 3.63
C ARG A 186 4.95 -25.87 2.97
N GLY A 187 5.47 -25.98 1.73
CA GLY A 187 5.68 -24.88 0.81
C GLY A 187 5.27 -25.28 -0.60
N GLY A 188 5.04 -24.31 -1.49
CA GLY A 188 4.58 -24.58 -2.86
C GLY A 188 3.17 -25.15 -2.96
N HIS A 189 2.40 -25.12 -1.86
CA HIS A 189 0.98 -25.42 -1.83
C HIS A 189 0.16 -24.28 -2.43
N GLN A 190 -1.15 -24.49 -2.60
CA GLN A 190 -2.06 -23.44 -3.03
C GLN A 190 -3.16 -23.21 -2.01
N MET A 191 -3.62 -21.96 -1.96
CA MET A 191 -4.77 -21.53 -1.18
C MET A 191 -5.67 -20.65 -2.02
N CYS A 192 -6.97 -20.73 -1.80
CA CYS A 192 -7.98 -19.78 -2.26
C CYS A 192 -9.00 -19.52 -1.16
N ILE A 193 -9.73 -18.42 -1.25
CA ILE A 193 -10.76 -18.05 -0.28
C ILE A 193 -12.09 -17.82 -0.98
N ASP A 194 -13.13 -18.47 -0.50
CA ASP A 194 -14.51 -18.14 -0.80
C ASP A 194 -15.00 -17.10 0.21
N ILE A 195 -15.05 -15.85 -0.22
CA ILE A 195 -15.42 -14.70 0.63
C ILE A 195 -16.89 -14.78 1.07
N GLN A 196 -17.75 -15.37 0.23
CA GLN A 196 -19.20 -15.49 0.53
C GLN A 196 -19.46 -16.45 1.69
N THR A 197 -18.75 -17.59 1.70
CA THR A 197 -18.86 -18.61 2.75
C THR A 197 -17.82 -18.47 3.85
N GLU A 198 -16.91 -17.50 3.74
CA GLU A 198 -15.81 -17.26 4.68
C GLU A 198 -14.91 -18.47 4.86
N THR A 199 -14.69 -19.22 3.79
CA THR A 199 -13.97 -20.48 3.82
C THR A 199 -12.70 -20.42 2.97
N LEU A 200 -11.57 -20.75 3.58
CA LEU A 200 -10.30 -20.99 2.89
C LEU A 200 -10.19 -22.45 2.49
N TYR A 201 -9.62 -22.67 1.30
CA TYR A 201 -9.26 -24.01 0.83
C TYR A 201 -7.76 -24.07 0.61
N LEU A 202 -7.12 -25.17 1.09
CA LEU A 202 -5.69 -25.39 0.97
C LEU A 202 -5.46 -26.77 0.38
N PHE A 203 -4.62 -26.89 -0.67
CA PHE A 203 -4.31 -28.14 -1.34
C PHE A 203 -2.82 -28.32 -1.60
N GLY A 204 -2.33 -29.52 -1.34
CA GLY A 204 -1.02 -30.01 -1.75
C GLY A 204 0.17 -29.28 -1.12
N GLY A 205 1.24 -29.16 -1.88
CA GLY A 205 2.53 -28.62 -1.45
C GLY A 205 3.57 -29.70 -1.16
N TRP A 206 4.74 -29.30 -0.71
CA TRP A 206 5.85 -30.14 -0.36
C TRP A 206 6.26 -29.93 1.11
N ASP A 207 6.36 -31.02 1.88
CA ASP A 207 6.59 -30.99 3.33
C ASP A 207 8.07 -30.97 3.72
N GLY A 208 8.98 -31.06 2.75
CA GLY A 208 10.42 -31.21 2.94
C GLY A 208 10.91 -32.60 2.59
N MET A 209 10.00 -33.55 2.36
CA MET A 209 10.31 -34.96 2.02
C MET A 209 9.54 -35.44 0.81
N GLN A 210 8.28 -35.08 0.67
CA GLN A 210 7.38 -35.54 -0.39
C GLN A 210 6.34 -34.51 -0.76
N ASP A 211 5.77 -34.62 -1.95
CA ASP A 211 4.59 -33.88 -2.35
C ASP A 211 3.36 -34.40 -1.62
N LEU A 212 2.40 -33.52 -1.36
CA LEU A 212 1.19 -33.80 -0.59
C LEU A 212 -0.04 -33.80 -1.51
N ALA A 213 -1.04 -34.65 -1.15
CA ALA A 213 -2.31 -34.79 -1.84
C ALA A 213 -3.51 -34.49 -0.93
N ASP A 214 -3.31 -33.83 0.20
CA ASP A 214 -4.36 -33.52 1.14
C ASP A 214 -5.08 -32.22 0.80
N LEU A 215 -6.40 -32.20 0.97
CA LEU A 215 -7.27 -31.04 0.81
C LEU A 215 -7.88 -30.64 2.15
N TRP A 216 -7.78 -29.38 2.48
CA TRP A 216 -8.27 -28.81 3.74
C TRP A 216 -9.15 -27.61 3.50
N SER A 217 -10.10 -27.39 4.40
CA SER A 217 -10.85 -26.13 4.52
C SER A 217 -10.64 -25.50 5.89
N PHE A 218 -10.65 -24.18 5.94
CA PHE A 218 -10.61 -23.39 7.17
C PHE A 218 -11.77 -22.42 7.19
N GLN A 219 -12.60 -22.49 8.22
CA GLN A 219 -13.70 -21.55 8.42
C GLN A 219 -13.22 -20.36 9.24
N THR A 220 -13.22 -19.16 8.65
CA THR A 220 -12.65 -17.97 9.29
C THR A 220 -13.45 -17.51 10.50
N THR A 221 -14.76 -17.73 10.51
CA THR A 221 -15.67 -17.39 11.63
C THR A 221 -15.48 -18.24 12.86
N THR A 222 -15.21 -19.54 12.67
CA THR A 222 -15.04 -20.50 13.78
C THR A 222 -13.57 -20.73 14.14
N GLY A 223 -12.65 -20.37 13.25
CA GLY A 223 -11.23 -20.62 13.43
C GLY A 223 -10.82 -22.10 13.34
N LEU A 224 -11.66 -22.95 12.71
CA LEU A 224 -11.45 -24.39 12.67
C LEU A 224 -11.01 -24.89 11.30
N TRP A 225 -10.03 -25.78 11.28
CA TRP A 225 -9.64 -26.57 10.12
C TRP A 225 -10.45 -27.87 10.02
N THR A 226 -10.81 -28.23 8.80
CA THR A 226 -11.45 -29.53 8.46
C THR A 226 -10.65 -30.17 7.33
N CYS A 227 -10.26 -31.42 7.51
CA CYS A 227 -9.66 -32.25 6.46
C CYS A 227 -10.79 -32.73 5.55
N LEU A 228 -10.84 -32.25 4.32
CA LEU A 228 -11.82 -32.67 3.32
C LEU A 228 -11.39 -33.97 2.63
N SER A 229 -10.09 -34.12 2.36
CA SER A 229 -9.49 -35.36 1.84
C SER A 229 -8.06 -35.48 2.38
N ARG A 230 -7.65 -36.71 2.74
CA ARG A 230 -6.26 -36.98 3.09
C ARG A 230 -5.42 -37.42 1.90
N ASP A 231 -6.07 -37.89 0.84
CA ASP A 231 -5.45 -38.34 -0.39
C ASP A 231 -6.46 -38.15 -1.55
N THR A 232 -6.35 -37.04 -2.25
CA THR A 232 -7.24 -36.71 -3.35
C THR A 232 -7.14 -37.69 -4.51
N GLU A 233 -5.97 -38.31 -4.75
CA GLU A 233 -5.78 -39.29 -5.82
C GLU A 233 -6.59 -40.56 -5.58
N ALA A 234 -6.60 -41.04 -4.34
CA ALA A 234 -7.42 -42.20 -3.95
C ALA A 234 -8.93 -41.93 -4.10
N GLU A 235 -9.35 -40.67 -4.07
CA GLU A 235 -10.75 -40.25 -4.23
C GLU A 235 -11.09 -39.78 -5.67
N GLY A 236 -10.22 -40.04 -6.65
CA GLY A 236 -10.43 -39.73 -8.07
C GLY A 236 -10.04 -38.28 -8.44
N GLY A 237 -9.35 -37.60 -7.55
CA GLY A 237 -8.81 -36.24 -7.77
C GLY A 237 -7.36 -36.24 -8.25
N PRO A 238 -6.71 -35.07 -8.18
CA PRO A 238 -5.34 -34.88 -8.62
C PRO A 238 -4.35 -35.62 -7.70
N SER A 239 -3.26 -36.14 -8.28
CA SER A 239 -2.14 -36.72 -7.52
C SER A 239 -1.43 -35.69 -6.65
N ALA A 240 -0.62 -36.15 -5.70
CA ALA A 240 0.25 -35.36 -4.86
C ALA A 240 1.08 -34.38 -5.72
N ARG A 241 1.10 -33.10 -5.36
CA ARG A 241 1.73 -32.06 -6.19
C ARG A 241 2.14 -30.82 -5.41
N SER A 242 3.18 -30.16 -5.91
CA SER A 242 3.64 -28.85 -5.50
C SER A 242 3.86 -27.93 -6.69
N CYS A 243 3.98 -26.61 -6.45
CA CYS A 243 4.17 -25.59 -7.47
C CYS A 243 3.08 -25.54 -8.57
N HIS A 244 1.94 -26.19 -8.32
CA HIS A 244 0.71 -26.07 -9.09
C HIS A 244 0.01 -24.74 -8.82
N LYS A 245 -1.09 -24.47 -9.52
CA LYS A 245 -1.98 -23.34 -9.24
C LYS A 245 -3.43 -23.80 -9.07
N MET A 246 -4.14 -23.03 -8.26
CA MET A 246 -5.59 -23.13 -8.07
C MET A 246 -6.24 -21.78 -8.31
N CYS A 247 -7.45 -21.78 -8.87
CA CYS A 247 -8.33 -20.63 -8.86
C CYS A 247 -9.76 -21.05 -8.51
N LEU A 248 -10.47 -20.16 -7.83
CA LEU A 248 -11.84 -20.35 -7.38
C LEU A 248 -12.82 -19.60 -8.29
N ASP A 249 -13.88 -20.28 -8.69
CA ASP A 249 -15.12 -19.67 -9.15
C ASP A 249 -16.08 -19.57 -7.96
N PRO A 250 -16.22 -18.39 -7.35
CA PRO A 250 -17.01 -18.23 -6.14
C PRO A 250 -18.53 -18.29 -6.40
N GLU A 251 -18.99 -18.04 -7.63
CA GLU A 251 -20.39 -18.13 -7.99
C GLU A 251 -20.87 -19.57 -8.18
N ARG A 252 -20.02 -20.38 -8.86
CA ARG A 252 -20.33 -21.78 -9.16
C ARG A 252 -19.77 -22.77 -8.17
N LYS A 253 -19.10 -22.27 -7.11
CA LYS A 253 -18.49 -23.05 -6.04
C LYS A 253 -17.54 -24.14 -6.56
N LYS A 254 -16.65 -23.75 -7.50
CA LYS A 254 -15.70 -24.67 -8.14
C LYS A 254 -14.26 -24.18 -8.02
N ILE A 255 -13.35 -25.11 -7.73
CA ILE A 255 -11.91 -24.83 -7.65
C ILE A 255 -11.22 -25.60 -8.77
N PHE A 256 -10.51 -24.90 -9.65
CA PHE A 256 -9.75 -25.46 -10.75
C PHE A 256 -8.29 -25.62 -10.35
N THR A 257 -7.66 -26.73 -10.74
CA THR A 257 -6.26 -27.06 -10.38
C THR A 257 -5.49 -27.47 -11.63
N LEU A 258 -4.32 -26.82 -11.86
CA LEU A 258 -3.46 -27.05 -13.03
C LEU A 258 -1.99 -27.06 -12.63
N GLY A 259 -1.22 -27.95 -13.27
CA GLY A 259 0.23 -28.00 -13.20
C GLY A 259 0.78 -28.75 -11.99
N ARG A 260 2.06 -29.02 -12.03
CA ARG A 260 2.85 -29.63 -10.95
C ARG A 260 4.34 -29.61 -11.28
N TYR A 261 5.18 -29.64 -10.26
CA TYR A 261 6.59 -29.90 -10.41
C TYR A 261 6.87 -31.40 -10.43
N LEU A 262 7.78 -31.85 -11.24
CA LEU A 262 8.32 -33.20 -11.25
C LEU A 262 9.84 -33.15 -11.26
N ASP A 263 10.47 -33.97 -10.43
CA ASP A 263 11.90 -34.19 -10.49
C ASP A 263 12.30 -34.80 -11.84
N SER A 264 13.52 -34.53 -12.29
CA SER A 264 14.00 -35.01 -13.59
C SER A 264 13.90 -36.52 -13.76
N ALA A 265 14.08 -37.28 -12.69
CA ALA A 265 13.97 -38.76 -12.67
C ALA A 265 12.52 -39.26 -12.88
N ALA A 266 11.52 -38.45 -12.52
CA ALA A 266 10.11 -38.80 -12.63
C ALA A 266 9.48 -38.37 -13.99
N ARG A 267 10.24 -37.74 -14.89
CA ARG A 267 9.73 -37.21 -16.18
C ARG A 267 9.64 -38.29 -17.25
N THR A 268 8.64 -39.16 -17.15
CA THR A 268 8.26 -40.11 -18.20
C THR A 268 7.18 -39.50 -19.09
N THR A 269 6.96 -40.06 -20.26
CA THR A 269 5.96 -39.57 -21.23
C THR A 269 4.57 -39.46 -20.61
N GLU A 270 4.17 -40.45 -19.80
CA GLU A 270 2.86 -40.45 -19.11
C GLU A 270 2.82 -39.38 -17.99
N CYS A 271 3.90 -39.22 -17.23
CA CYS A 271 3.97 -38.27 -16.15
C CYS A 271 4.02 -36.82 -16.65
N LEU A 272 4.40 -36.57 -17.91
CA LEU A 272 4.47 -35.24 -18.52
C LEU A 272 3.14 -34.75 -19.08
N LYS A 273 2.08 -35.55 -19.05
CA LYS A 273 0.73 -35.11 -19.39
C LYS A 273 0.28 -34.02 -18.40
N SER A 274 -0.32 -32.96 -18.96
CA SER A 274 -0.82 -31.82 -18.20
C SER A 274 -2.28 -32.07 -17.80
N ASP A 275 -2.49 -32.70 -16.67
CA ASP A 275 -3.82 -32.98 -16.14
C ASP A 275 -4.51 -31.70 -15.61
N PHE A 276 -5.82 -31.60 -15.80
CA PHE A 276 -6.62 -30.47 -15.37
C PHE A 276 -7.88 -30.96 -14.66
N TYR A 277 -8.03 -30.52 -13.41
CA TYR A 277 -9.11 -30.96 -12.51
C TYR A 277 -9.98 -29.81 -12.07
N VAL A 278 -11.23 -30.11 -11.76
CA VAL A 278 -12.16 -29.25 -11.04
C VAL A 278 -12.67 -29.95 -9.78
N TYR A 279 -12.65 -29.24 -8.67
CA TYR A 279 -13.27 -29.65 -7.43
C TYR A 279 -14.56 -28.88 -7.22
N ASP A 280 -15.66 -29.62 -7.00
CA ASP A 280 -16.97 -29.07 -6.70
C ASP A 280 -17.14 -28.99 -5.17
N ILE A 281 -17.23 -27.77 -4.65
CA ILE A 281 -17.26 -27.50 -3.21
C ILE A 281 -18.56 -28.04 -2.58
N GLU A 282 -19.68 -27.95 -3.28
CA GLU A 282 -21.00 -28.35 -2.75
C GLU A 282 -21.12 -29.88 -2.62
N THR A 283 -20.58 -30.59 -3.60
CA THR A 283 -20.65 -32.05 -3.63
C THR A 283 -19.44 -32.73 -3.00
N ASN A 284 -18.38 -31.98 -2.70
CA ASN A 284 -17.08 -32.48 -2.22
C ASN A 284 -16.50 -33.55 -3.14
N LYS A 285 -16.48 -33.29 -4.46
CA LYS A 285 -16.01 -34.22 -5.47
C LYS A 285 -15.07 -33.59 -6.48
N TRP A 286 -14.05 -34.36 -6.84
CA TRP A 286 -13.17 -34.07 -7.95
C TRP A 286 -13.71 -34.61 -9.28
N THR A 287 -13.48 -33.85 -10.35
CA THR A 287 -13.74 -34.27 -11.72
C THR A 287 -12.51 -33.97 -12.57
N LEU A 288 -12.04 -34.95 -13.31
CA LEU A 288 -11.00 -34.78 -14.32
C LEU A 288 -11.63 -34.12 -15.56
N ILE A 289 -11.17 -32.93 -15.93
CA ILE A 289 -11.60 -32.24 -17.15
C ILE A 289 -10.87 -32.83 -18.36
N THR A 290 -9.55 -32.99 -18.24
CA THR A 290 -8.69 -33.65 -19.23
C THR A 290 -7.44 -34.20 -18.55
N ASP A 291 -6.91 -35.29 -19.10
CA ASP A 291 -5.63 -35.85 -18.67
C ASP A 291 -4.43 -35.14 -19.33
N ASP A 292 -4.66 -34.37 -20.40
CA ASP A 292 -3.64 -33.58 -21.06
C ASP A 292 -4.20 -32.31 -21.71
N THR A 293 -3.94 -31.15 -21.11
CA THR A 293 -4.35 -29.85 -21.66
C THR A 293 -3.66 -29.54 -22.99
N ALA A 294 -2.42 -30.00 -23.20
CA ALA A 294 -1.69 -29.76 -24.43
C ALA A 294 -2.38 -30.39 -25.65
N ALA A 295 -3.00 -31.56 -25.45
CA ALA A 295 -3.78 -32.23 -26.52
C ALA A 295 -5.05 -31.44 -26.89
N MET A 296 -5.52 -30.56 -26.02
CA MET A 296 -6.69 -29.69 -26.22
C MET A 296 -6.32 -28.27 -26.66
N GLY A 297 -5.07 -28.00 -27.00
CA GLY A 297 -4.58 -26.65 -27.36
C GLY A 297 -4.25 -25.75 -26.20
N GLY A 298 -4.22 -26.27 -24.99
CA GLY A 298 -3.80 -25.61 -23.77
C GLY A 298 -2.28 -25.70 -23.50
N PRO A 299 -1.82 -25.29 -22.33
CA PRO A 299 -0.42 -25.35 -21.96
C PRO A 299 0.06 -26.80 -21.78
N HIS A 300 1.34 -27.03 -22.07
CA HIS A 300 2.03 -28.24 -21.63
C HIS A 300 2.14 -28.28 -20.11
N LEU A 301 2.66 -29.39 -19.55
CA LEU A 301 2.88 -29.49 -18.12
C LEU A 301 3.83 -28.40 -17.62
N ILE A 302 3.33 -27.58 -16.75
CA ILE A 302 4.01 -26.39 -16.22
C ILE A 302 4.03 -26.36 -14.71
N PHE A 303 4.97 -25.58 -14.15
CA PHE A 303 5.01 -25.23 -12.74
C PHE A 303 5.39 -23.76 -12.54
N ASP A 304 5.08 -23.20 -11.38
CA ASP A 304 5.31 -21.79 -11.03
C ASP A 304 4.72 -20.77 -12.03
N HIS A 305 3.67 -21.16 -12.72
CA HIS A 305 2.80 -20.26 -13.53
C HIS A 305 1.86 -19.46 -12.62
N GLN A 306 1.01 -18.62 -13.21
CA GLN A 306 -0.10 -17.97 -12.50
C GLN A 306 -1.42 -18.29 -13.18
N MET A 307 -2.50 -18.24 -12.40
CA MET A 307 -3.84 -18.56 -12.85
C MET A 307 -4.85 -17.63 -12.19
N CYS A 308 -5.74 -17.01 -12.97
CA CYS A 308 -6.80 -16.11 -12.49
C CYS A 308 -8.13 -16.47 -13.12
N MET A 309 -9.22 -16.36 -12.34
CA MET A 309 -10.58 -16.55 -12.80
C MET A 309 -11.22 -15.20 -13.16
N ASP A 310 -11.80 -15.13 -14.34
CA ASP A 310 -12.75 -14.14 -14.77
C ASP A 310 -14.16 -14.71 -14.60
N VAL A 311 -14.82 -14.32 -13.53
CA VAL A 311 -16.12 -14.86 -13.13
C VAL A 311 -17.21 -14.45 -14.13
N GLU A 312 -17.16 -13.20 -14.61
CA GLU A 312 -18.14 -12.66 -15.56
C GLU A 312 -18.16 -13.44 -16.88
N LYS A 313 -16.97 -13.69 -17.46
CA LYS A 313 -16.84 -14.41 -18.74
C LYS A 313 -16.61 -15.91 -18.61
N ASN A 314 -16.61 -16.43 -17.39
CA ASN A 314 -16.31 -17.85 -17.11
C ASN A 314 -15.03 -18.32 -17.80
N THR A 315 -13.97 -17.54 -17.67
CA THR A 315 -12.71 -17.77 -18.37
C THR A 315 -11.57 -17.79 -17.36
N ILE A 316 -10.69 -18.77 -17.47
CA ILE A 316 -9.48 -18.86 -16.65
C ILE A 316 -8.28 -18.43 -17.49
N TYR A 317 -7.55 -17.42 -17.03
CA TYR A 317 -6.30 -16.99 -17.65
C TYR A 317 -5.11 -17.68 -16.99
N VAL A 318 -4.21 -18.22 -17.81
CA VAL A 318 -2.99 -18.94 -17.37
C VAL A 318 -1.79 -18.30 -18.02
N PHE A 319 -0.82 -17.82 -17.25
CA PHE A 319 0.37 -17.17 -17.80
C PHE A 319 1.66 -17.65 -17.15
N GLY A 320 2.67 -17.80 -18.01
CA GLY A 320 4.04 -18.10 -17.62
C GLY A 320 4.19 -19.54 -17.14
N GLY A 321 5.14 -19.71 -16.25
CA GLY A 321 5.55 -21.05 -15.81
C GLY A 321 6.65 -21.64 -16.69
N LYS A 322 7.35 -22.61 -16.10
CA LYS A 322 8.38 -23.36 -16.80
C LYS A 322 7.81 -24.68 -17.28
N VAL A 323 7.99 -24.96 -18.55
CA VAL A 323 7.54 -26.21 -19.19
C VAL A 323 8.46 -27.35 -18.80
N LEU A 324 7.87 -28.48 -18.41
CA LEU A 324 8.59 -29.71 -18.13
C LEU A 324 8.70 -30.55 -19.41
N THR A 325 9.92 -31.01 -19.73
CA THR A 325 10.20 -31.87 -20.88
C THR A 325 10.90 -33.15 -20.43
N SER A 326 10.85 -34.20 -21.24
CA SER A 326 11.61 -35.42 -20.99
C SER A 326 13.11 -35.11 -21.09
N SER A 327 13.91 -35.64 -20.17
CA SER A 327 15.37 -35.56 -20.24
C SER A 327 15.88 -36.50 -21.31
N GLN A 328 16.13 -35.98 -22.52
CA GLN A 328 16.94 -36.68 -23.52
C GLN A 328 18.39 -36.25 -23.31
N ASN A 329 19.21 -37.14 -22.73
CA ASN A 329 20.64 -37.05 -22.45
C ASN A 329 21.09 -36.33 -21.17
N VAL A 330 21.80 -37.11 -20.37
CA VAL A 330 22.39 -36.74 -19.07
C VAL A 330 23.58 -35.73 -19.22
N GLU A 331 24.08 -35.48 -20.43
CA GLU A 331 25.28 -34.67 -20.65
C GLU A 331 24.98 -33.20 -21.05
N ASP A 332 23.79 -32.86 -21.53
CA ASP A 332 23.43 -31.49 -21.90
C ASP A 332 22.67 -30.76 -20.77
N ARG A 333 23.39 -30.36 -19.73
CA ARG A 333 22.88 -29.47 -18.68
C ARG A 333 22.62 -28.02 -19.13
N ALA A 334 22.80 -27.72 -20.40
CA ALA A 334 22.59 -26.41 -21.01
C ALA A 334 21.28 -26.35 -21.83
N LEU A 335 20.27 -27.15 -21.48
CA LEU A 335 18.99 -27.10 -22.18
C LEU A 335 18.29 -25.78 -21.99
N GLU A 336 17.92 -25.18 -23.10
CA GLU A 336 17.02 -24.02 -23.19
C GLU A 336 15.76 -24.29 -22.36
N THR A 337 15.60 -23.50 -21.32
CA THR A 337 14.42 -23.60 -20.48
C THR A 337 13.24 -23.01 -21.24
N SER A 338 12.34 -23.83 -21.72
CA SER A 338 11.10 -23.41 -22.36
C SER A 338 10.16 -22.81 -21.31
N PHE A 339 9.47 -21.74 -21.70
CA PHE A 339 8.46 -21.07 -20.89
C PHE A 339 7.11 -21.13 -21.61
N SER A 340 6.03 -21.12 -20.82
CA SER A 340 4.67 -21.14 -21.34
C SER A 340 4.18 -19.71 -21.62
N GLY A 341 3.37 -19.54 -22.67
CA GLY A 341 2.75 -18.26 -23.02
C GLY A 341 1.54 -17.88 -22.16
N LEU A 342 0.65 -17.07 -22.71
CA LEU A 342 -0.62 -16.69 -22.14
C LEU A 342 -1.76 -17.47 -22.79
N PHE A 343 -2.55 -18.15 -21.97
CA PHE A 343 -3.69 -18.97 -22.39
C PHE A 343 -4.97 -18.51 -21.71
N ALA A 344 -6.09 -18.75 -22.37
CA ALA A 344 -7.43 -18.60 -21.83
C ALA A 344 -8.16 -19.94 -21.95
N TYR A 345 -8.79 -20.39 -20.86
CA TYR A 345 -9.67 -21.55 -20.84
C TYR A 345 -11.10 -21.09 -20.61
N HIS A 346 -11.97 -21.32 -21.56
CA HIS A 346 -13.39 -20.99 -21.46
C HIS A 346 -14.15 -22.18 -20.86
N VAL A 347 -14.60 -22.03 -19.63
CA VAL A 347 -15.20 -23.11 -18.82
C VAL A 347 -16.46 -23.73 -19.48
N PRO A 348 -17.45 -22.93 -19.95
CA PRO A 348 -18.68 -23.49 -20.49
C PRO A 348 -18.50 -24.36 -21.74
N THR A 349 -17.53 -24.00 -22.59
CA THR A 349 -17.29 -24.75 -23.86
C THR A 349 -16.16 -25.78 -23.70
N ASN A 350 -15.47 -25.82 -22.58
CA ASN A 350 -14.29 -26.67 -22.36
C ASN A 350 -13.23 -26.49 -23.46
N THR A 351 -12.92 -25.24 -23.81
CA THR A 351 -11.98 -24.92 -24.88
C THR A 351 -10.82 -24.06 -24.41
N TRP A 352 -9.63 -24.38 -24.90
CA TRP A 352 -8.42 -23.60 -24.70
C TRP A 352 -8.13 -22.69 -25.90
N HIS A 353 -7.67 -21.49 -25.63
CA HIS A 353 -7.18 -20.53 -26.59
C HIS A 353 -5.82 -19.99 -26.15
N LYS A 354 -4.83 -20.08 -27.03
CA LYS A 354 -3.55 -19.43 -26.81
C LYS A 354 -3.68 -17.97 -27.25
N LEU A 355 -3.57 -17.05 -26.29
CA LEU A 355 -3.67 -15.62 -26.55
C LEU A 355 -2.34 -15.03 -27.00
N ARG A 356 -1.24 -15.40 -26.36
CA ARG A 356 0.10 -14.91 -26.66
C ARG A 356 1.13 -16.02 -26.52
N ASP A 357 2.09 -16.04 -27.42
CA ASP A 357 3.29 -16.87 -27.27
C ASP A 357 4.29 -16.24 -26.32
N ASP A 358 5.19 -17.06 -25.77
CA ASP A 358 6.36 -16.54 -25.07
C ASP A 358 7.24 -15.78 -26.06
N SER A 359 7.56 -14.54 -25.74
CA SER A 359 8.43 -13.69 -26.56
C SER A 359 9.76 -13.44 -25.87
N THR A 360 10.83 -13.55 -26.63
CA THR A 360 12.18 -13.09 -26.23
C THR A 360 12.48 -11.69 -26.76
N GLY A 361 11.55 -11.11 -27.54
CA GLY A 361 11.69 -9.79 -28.16
C GLY A 361 11.57 -8.62 -27.16
N SER A 362 11.93 -7.46 -27.63
CA SER A 362 11.83 -6.18 -26.91
C SER A 362 10.73 -5.28 -27.47
N GLY A 363 9.78 -5.85 -28.21
CA GLY A 363 8.64 -5.11 -28.75
C GLY A 363 7.68 -4.63 -27.66
N PRO A 364 6.99 -3.49 -27.84
CA PRO A 364 6.10 -2.92 -26.84
C PRO A 364 4.86 -3.77 -26.55
N GLN A 365 4.56 -4.75 -27.40
CA GLN A 365 3.45 -5.70 -27.25
C GLN A 365 3.93 -7.12 -26.89
N ASP A 366 5.23 -7.30 -26.67
CA ASP A 366 5.81 -8.60 -26.35
C ASP A 366 5.64 -8.90 -24.85
N ILE A 367 5.28 -10.14 -24.53
CA ILE A 367 5.16 -10.63 -23.17
C ILE A 367 6.27 -11.65 -22.91
N ARG A 368 7.16 -11.34 -21.97
CA ARG A 368 8.21 -12.26 -21.51
C ARG A 368 7.65 -13.18 -20.44
N ALA A 369 7.44 -14.45 -20.80
CA ALA A 369 7.02 -15.45 -19.82
C ALA A 369 8.11 -15.69 -18.75
N ARG A 370 7.68 -16.00 -17.54
CA ARG A 370 8.48 -16.03 -16.32
C ARG A 370 7.93 -17.01 -15.29
N ILE A 371 8.66 -17.26 -14.23
CA ILE A 371 8.23 -18.08 -13.08
C ILE A 371 8.26 -17.25 -11.81
N GLY A 372 7.46 -17.65 -10.81
CA GLY A 372 7.42 -17.02 -9.48
C GLY A 372 7.01 -15.55 -9.50
N HIS A 373 6.38 -15.11 -10.58
CA HIS A 373 5.80 -13.76 -10.74
C HIS A 373 4.45 -13.64 -10.03
N SER A 374 3.90 -12.44 -10.02
CA SER A 374 2.52 -12.17 -9.64
C SER A 374 1.69 -11.85 -10.88
N MET A 375 0.47 -12.37 -10.92
CA MET A 375 -0.56 -12.03 -11.90
C MET A 375 -1.90 -11.89 -11.16
N LEU A 376 -2.57 -10.76 -11.35
CA LEU A 376 -3.83 -10.43 -10.71
C LEU A 376 -4.81 -9.91 -11.75
N PHE A 377 -6.04 -10.34 -11.68
CA PHE A 377 -7.10 -9.88 -12.57
C PHE A 377 -7.95 -8.82 -11.89
N HIS A 378 -8.10 -7.67 -12.52
CA HIS A 378 -8.99 -6.60 -12.09
C HIS A 378 -10.22 -6.57 -12.99
N GLU A 379 -11.34 -7.06 -12.48
CA GLU A 379 -12.57 -7.27 -13.26
C GLU A 379 -13.11 -6.00 -13.91
N LYS A 380 -13.19 -4.89 -13.14
CA LYS A 380 -13.76 -3.62 -13.62
C LYS A 380 -13.00 -3.02 -14.82
N SER A 381 -11.67 -3.11 -14.82
CA SER A 381 -10.84 -2.57 -15.91
C SER A 381 -10.49 -3.60 -16.97
N ARG A 382 -10.83 -4.88 -16.76
CA ARG A 382 -10.51 -6.00 -17.66
C ARG A 382 -9.01 -6.19 -17.88
N LEU A 383 -8.20 -5.92 -16.84
CA LEU A 383 -6.74 -5.95 -16.89
C LEU A 383 -6.15 -7.07 -16.04
N LEU A 384 -5.21 -7.80 -16.61
CA LEU A 384 -4.25 -8.61 -15.88
C LEU A 384 -3.06 -7.73 -15.49
N TYR A 385 -2.75 -7.61 -14.22
CA TYR A 385 -1.56 -6.96 -13.69
C TYR A 385 -0.47 -8.00 -13.50
N ILE A 386 0.67 -7.83 -14.17
CA ILE A 386 1.75 -8.83 -14.17
C ILE A 386 3.06 -8.13 -13.81
N PHE A 387 3.78 -8.65 -12.83
CA PHE A 387 5.04 -8.08 -12.38
C PHE A 387 5.97 -9.07 -11.71
N ALA A 388 7.24 -8.71 -11.62
CA ALA A 388 8.30 -9.45 -10.95
C ALA A 388 8.53 -10.86 -11.51
N GLY A 389 9.08 -11.76 -10.71
CA GLY A 389 9.43 -13.12 -11.11
C GLY A 389 10.82 -13.24 -11.70
N GLN A 390 11.11 -14.43 -12.23
CA GLN A 390 12.41 -14.78 -12.73
C GLN A 390 12.30 -15.43 -14.13
N ARG A 391 13.25 -15.09 -15.01
CA ARG A 391 13.46 -15.77 -16.29
C ARG A 391 14.93 -16.19 -16.38
N SER A 392 15.15 -17.49 -16.54
CA SER A 392 16.50 -18.08 -16.51
C SER A 392 17.23 -17.75 -15.19
N LYS A 393 18.21 -16.87 -15.20
CA LYS A 393 18.95 -16.40 -13.99
C LYS A 393 18.70 -14.91 -13.70
N GLU A 394 17.80 -14.28 -14.45
CA GLU A 394 17.48 -12.85 -14.34
C GLU A 394 16.23 -12.65 -13.51
N TYR A 395 16.29 -11.79 -12.50
CA TYR A 395 15.12 -11.29 -11.78
C TYR A 395 14.52 -10.14 -12.59
N LEU A 396 13.24 -10.25 -12.89
CA LEU A 396 12.53 -9.26 -13.68
C LEU A 396 11.91 -8.21 -12.75
N THR A 397 12.07 -6.95 -13.12
CA THR A 397 11.59 -5.79 -12.35
C THR A 397 10.58 -4.96 -13.13
N ASP A 398 10.16 -5.44 -14.30
CA ASP A 398 9.13 -4.82 -15.11
C ASP A 398 7.73 -5.04 -14.50
N PHE A 399 6.84 -4.11 -14.81
CA PHE A 399 5.44 -4.14 -14.42
C PHE A 399 4.59 -3.71 -15.62
N PHE A 400 3.68 -4.56 -16.03
CA PHE A 400 2.81 -4.29 -17.17
C PHE A 400 1.40 -4.82 -16.94
N THR A 401 0.46 -4.31 -17.72
CA THR A 401 -0.90 -4.81 -17.78
C THR A 401 -1.19 -5.41 -19.15
N TYR A 402 -2.07 -6.40 -19.17
CA TYR A 402 -2.64 -6.97 -20.37
C TYR A 402 -4.16 -6.83 -20.33
N ASN A 403 -4.73 -6.15 -21.33
CA ASN A 403 -6.17 -6.03 -21.48
C ASN A 403 -6.71 -7.26 -22.19
N VAL A 404 -7.54 -8.05 -21.49
CA VAL A 404 -8.05 -9.34 -21.97
C VAL A 404 -9.09 -9.20 -23.10
N ASP A 405 -9.73 -8.04 -23.22
CA ASP A 405 -10.76 -7.78 -24.24
C ASP A 405 -10.18 -7.13 -25.49
N LEU A 406 -9.14 -6.30 -25.34
CA LEU A 406 -8.52 -5.55 -26.42
C LEU A 406 -7.25 -6.21 -26.97
N ASP A 407 -6.75 -7.25 -26.31
CA ASP A 407 -5.48 -7.91 -26.62
C ASP A 407 -4.30 -6.92 -26.69
N GLN A 408 -4.18 -6.05 -25.68
CA GLN A 408 -3.18 -4.98 -25.62
C GLN A 408 -2.34 -5.07 -24.37
N VAL A 409 -1.04 -4.86 -24.55
CA VAL A 409 -0.06 -4.73 -23.45
C VAL A 409 0.21 -3.26 -23.19
N ASN A 410 0.19 -2.86 -21.91
CA ASN A 410 0.60 -1.53 -21.48
C ASN A 410 1.67 -1.65 -20.41
N ILE A 411 2.84 -1.07 -20.63
CA ILE A 411 3.98 -1.10 -19.72
C ILE A 411 3.83 0.04 -18.71
N LEU A 412 3.67 -0.30 -17.44
CA LEU A 412 3.59 0.64 -16.33
C LEU A 412 5.00 1.01 -15.83
N CYS A 413 5.90 0.03 -15.81
CA CYS A 413 7.30 0.20 -15.44
C CYS A 413 8.16 -0.77 -16.26
N ASP A 414 9.19 -0.26 -16.93
CA ASP A 414 10.09 -1.07 -17.76
C ASP A 414 11.21 -1.78 -16.96
N GLY A 415 11.26 -1.54 -15.63
CA GLY A 415 12.28 -2.10 -14.75
C GLY A 415 13.67 -1.50 -14.91
N GLN A 416 13.86 -0.58 -15.86
CA GLN A 416 15.16 0.06 -16.10
C GLN A 416 15.30 1.42 -15.40
N LYS A 417 14.21 2.17 -15.29
CA LYS A 417 14.20 3.55 -14.76
C LYS A 417 13.76 3.64 -13.31
N THR A 418 12.83 2.81 -12.92
CA THR A 418 12.35 2.71 -11.53
C THR A 418 12.26 1.25 -11.16
N GLU A 419 12.99 0.83 -10.14
CA GLU A 419 12.82 -0.51 -9.62
C GLU A 419 11.44 -0.62 -8.99
N VAL A 420 10.67 -1.64 -9.39
CA VAL A 420 9.49 -2.04 -8.63
C VAL A 420 10.01 -2.60 -7.31
N SER A 421 9.89 -1.81 -6.26
CA SER A 421 10.46 -2.13 -4.95
C SER A 421 9.91 -3.43 -4.34
N ALA A 422 8.71 -3.84 -4.79
CA ALA A 422 8.07 -5.11 -4.43
C ALA A 422 8.50 -6.28 -5.32
N ALA A 423 9.41 -6.08 -6.28
CA ALA A 423 9.86 -7.14 -7.18
C ALA A 423 10.66 -8.20 -6.41
N GLY A 424 10.43 -9.46 -6.75
CA GLY A 424 11.11 -10.60 -6.16
C GLY A 424 10.74 -11.89 -6.88
N PHE A 425 11.09 -13.01 -6.27
CA PHE A 425 10.74 -14.35 -6.72
C PHE A 425 9.86 -15.01 -5.66
N THR A 426 8.75 -15.61 -6.09
CA THR A 426 7.73 -16.22 -5.22
C THR A 426 7.14 -15.27 -4.16
N GLN A 427 7.13 -13.96 -4.41
CA GLN A 427 6.29 -13.03 -3.67
C GLN A 427 4.81 -13.41 -3.87
N ARG A 428 3.97 -13.01 -2.93
CA ARG A 428 2.53 -13.18 -3.05
C ARG A 428 1.85 -11.83 -3.12
N ALA A 429 0.94 -11.74 -4.06
CA ALA A 429 0.17 -10.52 -4.28
C ALA A 429 -1.33 -10.83 -4.27
N THR A 430 -2.09 -9.86 -3.79
CA THR A 430 -3.55 -9.86 -3.75
C THR A 430 -4.07 -8.52 -4.25
N ILE A 431 -5.31 -8.47 -4.68
CA ILE A 431 -5.92 -7.24 -5.18
C ILE A 431 -7.17 -6.90 -4.36
N ASP A 432 -7.31 -5.62 -4.04
CA ASP A 432 -8.55 -5.05 -3.50
C ASP A 432 -9.28 -4.29 -4.62
N PRO A 433 -10.38 -4.84 -5.15
CA PRO A 433 -11.09 -4.24 -6.28
C PRO A 433 -11.94 -3.02 -5.90
N GLU A 434 -12.18 -2.79 -4.61
CA GLU A 434 -12.93 -1.63 -4.10
C GLU A 434 -12.00 -0.44 -3.90
N LEU A 435 -10.85 -0.67 -3.26
CA LEU A 435 -9.84 0.35 -3.02
C LEU A 435 -8.99 0.63 -4.26
N ASN A 436 -8.99 -0.25 -5.26
CA ASN A 436 -8.07 -0.25 -6.39
C ASN A 436 -6.60 -0.31 -5.93
N GLU A 437 -6.31 -1.28 -5.05
CA GLU A 437 -4.97 -1.48 -4.49
C GLU A 437 -4.48 -2.90 -4.76
N ILE A 438 -3.19 -3.04 -5.06
CA ILE A 438 -2.48 -4.32 -5.10
C ILE A 438 -1.58 -4.41 -3.88
N HIS A 439 -1.75 -5.45 -3.09
CA HIS A 439 -1.00 -5.72 -1.87
C HIS A 439 0.05 -6.80 -2.16
N VAL A 440 1.31 -6.57 -1.79
CA VAL A 440 2.41 -7.50 -2.07
C VAL A 440 3.19 -7.80 -0.81
N LEU A 441 3.19 -9.07 -0.42
CA LEU A 441 4.12 -9.59 0.58
C LEU A 441 5.35 -10.13 -0.14
N SER A 442 6.54 -9.59 0.16
CA SER A 442 7.77 -9.96 -0.54
C SER A 442 8.16 -11.42 -0.28
N GLY A 443 8.85 -11.97 -1.28
CA GLY A 443 9.46 -13.27 -1.26
C GLY A 443 10.99 -13.19 -1.23
N SER A 444 11.63 -14.14 -1.95
CA SER A 444 13.08 -14.15 -2.11
C SER A 444 13.54 -13.05 -3.06
N ASN A 445 14.59 -12.33 -2.70
CA ASN A 445 15.25 -11.37 -3.56
C ASN A 445 16.75 -11.65 -3.59
N LYS A 446 17.40 -11.43 -4.73
CA LYS A 446 18.84 -11.61 -4.87
C LYS A 446 19.53 -10.27 -4.63
N ASP A 447 20.31 -10.19 -3.56
CA ASP A 447 21.17 -9.05 -3.33
C ASP A 447 22.30 -9.07 -4.36
N LYS A 448 22.39 -8.05 -5.22
CA LYS A 448 23.40 -7.94 -6.28
C LYS A 448 24.84 -7.92 -5.71
N GLU A 449 24.99 -7.50 -4.45
CA GLU A 449 26.30 -7.36 -3.81
C GLU A 449 26.75 -8.61 -3.03
N LYS A 450 25.84 -9.43 -2.50
CA LYS A 450 26.18 -10.51 -1.56
C LYS A 450 26.13 -11.92 -2.11
N ARG A 451 25.73 -12.16 -3.35
CA ARG A 451 25.57 -13.51 -3.97
C ARG A 451 24.68 -14.50 -3.19
N GLU A 452 24.06 -14.08 -2.11
CA GLU A 452 23.18 -14.90 -1.29
C GLU A 452 21.73 -14.52 -1.54
N ASP A 453 20.86 -15.53 -1.62
CA ASP A 453 19.41 -15.32 -1.70
C ASP A 453 18.93 -14.73 -0.36
N ASN A 454 18.53 -13.49 -0.36
CA ASN A 454 18.04 -12.80 0.83
C ASN A 454 16.52 -12.85 0.85
N VAL A 455 15.95 -13.52 1.84
CA VAL A 455 14.50 -13.54 2.05
C VAL A 455 14.15 -12.31 2.88
N LYS A 456 13.43 -11.37 2.25
CA LYS A 456 13.02 -10.12 2.88
C LYS A 456 11.61 -10.24 3.43
N ASN A 457 11.35 -9.58 4.55
CA ASN A 457 10.01 -9.38 5.05
C ASN A 457 9.62 -7.93 4.79
N SER A 458 8.86 -7.70 3.74
CA SER A 458 8.34 -6.38 3.42
C SER A 458 6.94 -6.47 2.83
N PHE A 459 6.12 -5.48 3.14
CA PHE A 459 4.77 -5.36 2.61
C PHE A 459 4.63 -4.06 1.85
N TRP A 460 4.15 -4.15 0.61
CA TRP A 460 4.00 -3.05 -0.32
C TRP A 460 2.57 -2.95 -0.81
N ILE A 461 2.14 -1.72 -1.08
CA ILE A 461 0.86 -1.42 -1.71
C ILE A 461 1.11 -0.62 -2.98
N TYR A 462 0.44 -1.02 -4.06
CA TYR A 462 0.37 -0.27 -5.30
C TYR A 462 -1.05 0.31 -5.45
N ASP A 463 -1.15 1.64 -5.45
CA ASP A 463 -2.38 2.37 -5.77
C ASP A 463 -2.55 2.43 -7.29
N ILE A 464 -3.54 1.72 -7.80
CA ILE A 464 -3.84 1.61 -9.24
C ILE A 464 -4.23 2.99 -9.82
N ASN A 465 -4.96 3.80 -9.06
CA ASN A 465 -5.45 5.09 -9.52
C ASN A 465 -4.32 6.12 -9.63
N GLN A 466 -3.35 6.07 -8.72
CA GLN A 466 -2.22 7.00 -8.67
C GLN A 466 -0.99 6.48 -9.41
N ASN A 467 -0.96 5.21 -9.81
CA ASN A 467 0.21 4.52 -10.36
C ASN A 467 1.44 4.66 -9.44
N LYS A 468 1.26 4.39 -8.15
CA LYS A 468 2.27 4.63 -7.12
C LYS A 468 2.42 3.46 -6.17
N TRP A 469 3.69 3.09 -5.88
CA TRP A 469 4.05 2.14 -4.84
C TRP A 469 4.29 2.82 -3.51
N SER A 470 3.85 2.20 -2.42
CA SER A 470 4.10 2.61 -1.04
C SER A 470 4.58 1.40 -0.23
N CYS A 471 5.66 1.59 0.54
CA CYS A 471 6.15 0.58 1.48
C CYS A 471 5.44 0.74 2.81
N ILE A 472 4.78 -0.31 3.28
CA ILE A 472 4.08 -0.31 4.57
C ILE A 472 5.04 -0.68 5.69
N TYR A 473 5.85 -1.70 5.48
CA TYR A 473 6.96 -2.01 6.35
C TYR A 473 8.06 -2.78 5.58
N HIS A 474 9.27 -2.67 6.12
CA HIS A 474 10.44 -3.38 5.66
C HIS A 474 11.29 -3.77 6.87
N SER A 475 11.46 -5.07 7.11
CA SER A 475 12.29 -5.59 8.19
C SER A 475 13.59 -6.11 7.62
N ASP A 476 14.71 -5.46 7.95
CA ASP A 476 16.04 -6.01 7.67
C ASP A 476 16.41 -7.05 8.74
N TYR A 477 16.72 -8.26 8.30
CA TYR A 477 17.17 -9.35 9.16
C TYR A 477 18.58 -9.03 9.69
N GLY A 478 18.67 -8.29 10.78
CA GLY A 478 19.97 -7.87 11.36
C GLY A 478 19.88 -7.02 12.62
N GLN A 479 18.76 -6.39 12.87
CA GLN A 479 18.55 -5.64 14.11
C GLN A 479 17.59 -6.39 15.04
N GLN A 480 18.06 -7.44 15.69
CA GLN A 480 17.47 -7.89 16.94
C GLN A 480 17.78 -6.83 18.01
N THR A 481 16.94 -5.81 18.09
CA THR A 481 16.85 -5.03 19.32
C THR A 481 16.26 -5.94 20.37
N SER A 482 17.05 -6.16 21.41
CA SER A 482 16.73 -6.96 22.59
C SER A 482 15.69 -6.27 23.51
N SER A 483 14.55 -5.87 22.97
CA SER A 483 13.39 -5.47 23.76
C SER A 483 12.37 -6.62 23.76
N LYS A 484 12.08 -7.10 24.96
CA LYS A 484 11.22 -8.25 25.27
C LYS A 484 9.71 -8.02 25.01
N GLU A 485 9.34 -7.11 24.14
CA GLU A 485 7.99 -7.00 23.63
C GLU A 485 8.04 -7.43 22.16
N SER A 486 7.87 -8.73 21.95
CA SER A 486 7.80 -9.33 20.64
C SER A 486 6.55 -8.82 19.92
N ASN A 487 6.69 -7.86 19.05
CA ASN A 487 5.76 -7.72 17.94
C ASN A 487 5.78 -9.07 17.21
N GLN A 488 4.71 -9.82 17.35
CA GLN A 488 4.57 -11.12 16.72
C GLN A 488 4.32 -10.90 15.24
N GLU A 489 5.38 -10.82 14.46
CA GLU A 489 5.32 -10.80 13.01
C GLU A 489 5.80 -12.14 12.45
N PRO A 490 5.26 -12.61 11.31
CA PRO A 490 5.75 -13.81 10.66
C PRO A 490 7.21 -13.62 10.23
N CYS A 491 8.04 -14.65 10.41
CA CYS A 491 9.43 -14.62 9.92
C CYS A 491 9.46 -14.48 8.39
N PRO A 492 10.54 -13.91 7.81
CA PRO A 492 10.73 -13.87 6.35
C PRO A 492 10.63 -15.27 5.75
N ARG A 493 9.95 -15.38 4.58
CA ARG A 493 9.68 -16.66 3.93
C ARG A 493 9.41 -16.51 2.44
N PHE A 494 9.56 -17.61 1.71
CA PHE A 494 9.15 -17.72 0.31
C PHE A 494 8.37 -19.03 0.09
N ALA A 495 7.76 -19.20 -1.08
CA ALA A 495 6.89 -20.33 -1.41
C ALA A 495 5.73 -20.55 -0.41
N HIS A 496 5.36 -19.50 0.33
CA HIS A 496 4.15 -19.43 1.17
C HIS A 496 2.91 -19.15 0.32
N GLN A 497 1.73 -19.15 0.95
CA GLN A 497 0.51 -18.62 0.35
C GLN A 497 -0.05 -17.47 1.16
N LEU A 498 -0.58 -16.50 0.43
CA LEU A 498 -1.29 -15.34 0.95
C LEU A 498 -2.59 -15.20 0.18
N VAL A 499 -3.72 -15.22 0.87
CA VAL A 499 -5.05 -14.96 0.31
C VAL A 499 -5.69 -13.78 1.03
N TYR A 500 -6.64 -13.13 0.39
CA TYR A 500 -7.22 -11.89 0.89
C TYR A 500 -8.74 -11.88 0.82
N ASP A 501 -9.35 -11.62 1.96
CA ASP A 501 -10.77 -11.28 2.06
C ASP A 501 -10.91 -9.77 1.88
N HIS A 502 -11.25 -9.34 0.67
CA HIS A 502 -11.36 -7.92 0.36
C HIS A 502 -12.61 -7.25 0.97
N VAL A 503 -13.59 -8.03 1.42
CA VAL A 503 -14.77 -7.50 2.11
C VAL A 503 -14.45 -7.20 3.57
N ARG A 504 -13.77 -8.14 4.25
CA ARG A 504 -13.37 -7.99 5.67
C ARG A 504 -12.00 -7.34 5.86
N LYS A 505 -11.29 -7.08 4.74
CA LYS A 505 -9.94 -6.47 4.72
C LYS A 505 -8.91 -7.26 5.52
N VAL A 506 -8.94 -8.60 5.42
CA VAL A 506 -8.04 -9.51 6.14
C VAL A 506 -7.26 -10.39 5.16
N HIS A 507 -5.94 -10.42 5.31
CA HIS A 507 -5.08 -11.38 4.64
C HIS A 507 -4.85 -12.58 5.54
N TYR A 508 -4.69 -13.77 4.92
CA TYR A 508 -4.33 -15.00 5.59
C TYR A 508 -3.06 -15.58 4.97
N LEU A 509 -2.05 -15.81 5.79
CA LEU A 509 -0.72 -16.32 5.41
C LEU A 509 -0.49 -17.70 6.00
N PHE A 510 -0.13 -18.68 5.17
CA PHE A 510 0.19 -20.03 5.62
C PHE A 510 1.53 -20.53 5.07
N GLY A 511 2.33 -21.16 5.94
CA GLY A 511 3.46 -22.01 5.58
C GLY A 511 4.60 -21.29 4.87
N GLY A 512 5.29 -22.00 4.00
CA GLY A 512 6.44 -21.52 3.22
C GLY A 512 7.77 -22.03 3.73
N ASN A 513 8.84 -21.52 3.11
CA ASN A 513 10.22 -21.82 3.44
C ASN A 513 10.89 -20.59 4.09
N PRO A 514 11.45 -20.71 5.30
CA PRO A 514 12.12 -19.57 5.95
C PRO A 514 13.50 -19.23 5.36
N GLY A 515 13.97 -19.96 4.34
CA GLY A 515 15.25 -19.68 3.67
C GLY A 515 16.49 -19.89 4.52
N ARG A 516 16.46 -20.82 5.49
CA ARG A 516 17.60 -21.11 6.37
C ARG A 516 18.67 -21.91 5.61
N PRO A 517 19.90 -21.38 5.41
CA PRO A 517 20.94 -22.05 4.61
C PRO A 517 21.29 -23.44 5.11
N ASN A 518 21.31 -23.64 6.44
CA ASN A 518 21.71 -24.91 7.07
C ASN A 518 20.56 -25.93 7.11
N CYS A 519 19.34 -25.55 6.77
CA CYS A 519 18.15 -26.41 6.86
C CYS A 519 17.22 -26.18 5.65
N PRO A 520 17.64 -26.51 4.41
CA PRO A 520 16.88 -26.19 3.20
C PRO A 520 15.54 -26.95 3.09
N LYS A 521 15.39 -28.05 3.81
CA LYS A 521 14.17 -28.86 3.82
C LYS A 521 13.09 -28.37 4.77
N VAL A 522 13.42 -27.45 5.70
CA VAL A 522 12.46 -26.93 6.67
C VAL A 522 11.33 -26.18 5.98
N ARG A 523 10.12 -26.48 6.36
CA ARG A 523 8.90 -25.77 5.99
C ARG A 523 8.18 -25.30 7.23
N LEU A 524 7.35 -24.30 7.08
CA LEU A 524 6.56 -23.71 8.15
C LEU A 524 5.13 -24.24 8.10
N ASP A 525 4.48 -24.28 9.25
CA ASP A 525 3.07 -24.66 9.43
C ASP A 525 2.28 -23.62 10.23
N ASP A 526 2.89 -22.46 10.47
CA ASP A 526 2.24 -21.34 11.14
C ASP A 526 1.20 -20.68 10.25
N PHE A 527 0.15 -20.21 10.88
CA PHE A 527 -0.97 -19.55 10.23
C PHE A 527 -1.23 -18.19 10.85
N TRP A 528 -1.23 -17.17 10.02
CA TRP A 528 -1.31 -15.77 10.42
C TRP A 528 -2.46 -15.06 9.72
N SER A 529 -3.03 -14.08 10.38
CA SER A 529 -3.85 -13.05 9.73
C SER A 529 -3.15 -11.70 9.81
N LEU A 530 -3.35 -10.90 8.75
CA LEU A 530 -2.90 -9.50 8.67
C LEU A 530 -4.09 -8.60 8.39
N GLN A 531 -4.27 -7.59 9.20
CA GLN A 531 -5.13 -6.46 8.93
C GLN A 531 -4.28 -5.21 8.70
N LEU A 532 -4.60 -4.47 7.66
CA LEU A 532 -4.03 -3.16 7.40
C LEU A 532 -4.97 -2.13 8.00
N CYS A 533 -4.54 -1.52 9.11
CA CYS A 533 -5.36 -0.56 9.84
C CYS A 533 -5.03 0.86 9.37
N ARG A 534 -6.05 1.60 8.96
CA ARG A 534 -6.03 3.07 8.85
C ARG A 534 -6.97 3.64 9.89
N PRO A 535 -6.74 4.87 10.37
CA PRO A 535 -7.70 5.54 11.22
C PRO A 535 -9.07 5.58 10.54
N SER A 536 -10.11 5.17 11.26
CA SER A 536 -11.49 5.32 10.75
C SER A 536 -11.98 6.76 10.94
N LYS A 537 -13.08 7.11 10.25
CA LYS A 537 -13.76 8.39 10.44
C LYS A 537 -14.14 8.60 11.91
N GLU A 538 -14.64 7.56 12.56
CA GLU A 538 -15.05 7.58 13.96
C GLU A 538 -13.84 7.81 14.89
N LEU A 539 -12.72 7.15 14.61
CA LEU A 539 -11.49 7.32 15.37
C LEU A 539 -10.94 8.74 15.22
N LEU A 540 -10.94 9.29 14.00
CA LEU A 540 -10.49 10.66 13.75
C LEU A 540 -11.41 11.68 14.44
N LEU A 541 -12.72 11.48 14.35
CA LEU A 541 -13.69 12.34 15.04
C LEU A 541 -13.52 12.27 16.56
N ARG A 542 -13.29 11.06 17.15
CA ARG A 542 -12.96 10.89 18.55
C ARG A 542 -11.70 11.66 18.91
N ARG A 543 -10.66 11.62 18.09
CA ARG A 543 -9.43 12.39 18.27
C ARG A 543 -9.67 13.90 18.24
N CYS A 544 -10.46 14.40 17.31
CA CYS A 544 -10.84 15.82 17.26
C CYS A 544 -11.59 16.24 18.53
N LYS A 545 -12.58 15.45 18.98
CA LYS A 545 -13.30 15.70 20.23
C LYS A 545 -12.38 15.66 21.44
N HIS A 546 -11.45 14.70 21.47
CA HIS A 546 -10.46 14.61 22.56
C HIS A 546 -9.63 15.87 22.67
N LEU A 547 -9.12 16.41 21.56
CA LEU A 547 -8.35 17.66 21.54
C LEU A 547 -9.18 18.85 22.03
N VAL A 548 -10.43 18.95 21.59
CA VAL A 548 -11.36 20.01 22.05
C VAL A 548 -11.64 19.89 23.54
N ARG A 549 -11.96 18.68 24.02
CA ARG A 549 -12.26 18.42 25.44
C ARG A 549 -11.05 18.56 26.34
N GLN A 550 -9.87 18.17 25.88
CA GLN A 550 -8.61 18.38 26.59
C GLN A 550 -8.33 19.88 26.78
N HIS A 551 -8.59 20.68 25.76
CA HIS A 551 -8.44 22.12 25.86
C HIS A 551 -9.46 22.74 26.82
N CYS A 552 -10.73 22.35 26.71
CA CYS A 552 -11.81 22.77 27.61
C CYS A 552 -11.49 22.41 29.08
N PHE A 553 -10.98 21.20 29.31
CA PHE A 553 -10.52 20.77 30.65
C PHE A 553 -9.44 21.69 31.20
N ARG A 554 -8.46 22.10 30.38
CA ARG A 554 -7.41 23.04 30.81
C ARG A 554 -8.01 24.39 31.17
N GLU A 555 -8.93 24.95 30.38
CA GLU A 555 -9.59 26.22 30.72
C GLU A 555 -10.38 26.14 32.06
N ILE A 556 -11.17 25.06 32.23
CA ILE A 556 -11.95 24.84 33.44
C ILE A 556 -11.01 24.66 34.68
N THR A 557 -9.84 24.03 34.50
CA THR A 557 -8.87 23.82 35.59
C THR A 557 -8.37 25.13 36.18
N PHE A 558 -8.17 26.17 35.35
CA PHE A 558 -7.78 27.49 35.82
C PHE A 558 -8.92 28.22 36.59
N GLU A 559 -10.18 27.93 36.24
CA GLU A 559 -11.33 28.60 36.82
C GLU A 559 -11.84 27.87 38.09
N ASN A 560 -12.02 26.56 38.02
CA ASN A 560 -12.59 25.75 39.08
C ASN A 560 -12.09 24.29 39.06
N PRO A 561 -11.12 23.90 39.87
CA PRO A 561 -10.58 22.53 39.90
C PRO A 561 -11.60 21.43 40.22
N LEU A 562 -12.66 21.70 40.98
CA LEU A 562 -13.71 20.70 41.25
C LEU A 562 -14.58 20.45 40.01
N SER A 563 -14.89 21.50 39.28
CA SER A 563 -15.59 21.37 38.00
C SER A 563 -14.73 20.67 36.96
N ALA A 564 -13.42 20.93 36.96
CA ALA A 564 -12.46 20.25 36.10
C ALA A 564 -12.38 18.75 36.42
N LEU A 565 -12.36 18.36 37.68
CA LEU A 565 -12.36 16.95 38.08
C LEU A 565 -13.64 16.23 37.58
N LYS A 566 -14.79 16.87 37.69
CA LYS A 566 -16.04 16.30 37.18
C LYS A 566 -15.97 16.15 35.66
N TYR A 567 -15.52 17.16 34.95
CA TYR A 567 -15.39 17.17 33.51
C TYR A 567 -14.41 16.09 33.01
N LEU A 568 -13.28 15.91 33.72
CA LEU A 568 -12.31 14.84 33.47
C LEU A 568 -12.97 13.46 33.56
N GLN A 569 -13.76 13.21 34.58
CA GLN A 569 -14.38 11.91 34.87
C GLN A 569 -15.56 11.58 33.94
N THR A 570 -16.16 12.58 33.30
CA THR A 570 -17.30 12.40 32.41
C THR A 570 -16.91 12.63 30.95
N GLU A 571 -16.83 13.88 30.54
CA GLU A 571 -16.70 14.28 29.15
C GLU A 571 -15.34 13.89 28.52
N LEU A 572 -14.24 14.11 29.27
CA LEU A 572 -12.91 13.80 28.74
C LEU A 572 -12.67 12.28 28.72
N ALA A 573 -13.05 11.57 29.77
CA ALA A 573 -12.92 10.11 29.84
C ALA A 573 -13.65 9.38 28.73
N ASP A 574 -14.80 9.89 28.26
CA ASP A 574 -15.57 9.32 27.14
C ASP A 574 -14.81 9.30 25.80
N THR A 575 -13.78 10.13 25.66
CA THR A 575 -12.96 10.19 24.43
C THR A 575 -11.68 9.35 24.49
N VAL A 576 -11.41 8.69 25.62
CA VAL A 576 -10.18 7.89 25.86
C VAL A 576 -10.49 6.42 25.72
N ASP A 577 -9.60 5.69 25.03
CA ASP A 577 -9.64 4.22 25.03
C ASP A 577 -8.85 3.68 26.22
N HIS A 578 -9.54 3.43 27.34
CA HIS A 578 -8.95 2.88 28.56
C HIS A 578 -8.36 1.47 28.40
N SER A 579 -8.59 0.80 27.29
CA SER A 579 -7.91 -0.47 26.95
C SER A 579 -6.55 -0.26 26.27
N ASN A 580 -6.27 0.95 25.80
CA ASN A 580 -5.00 1.35 25.22
C ASN A 580 -4.07 1.89 26.31
N PRO A 581 -2.94 1.20 26.64
CA PRO A 581 -2.04 1.63 27.73
C PRO A 581 -1.45 3.03 27.55
N ASP A 582 -1.24 3.47 26.32
CA ASP A 582 -0.66 4.79 26.03
C ASP A 582 -1.69 5.91 26.27
N GLU A 583 -2.93 5.74 25.79
CA GLU A 583 -4.01 6.69 26.01
C GLU A 583 -4.38 6.77 27.51
N GLU A 584 -4.43 5.62 28.19
CA GLU A 584 -4.69 5.56 29.63
C GLU A 584 -3.59 6.28 30.43
N ARG A 585 -2.32 6.10 30.07
CA ARG A 585 -1.19 6.80 30.70
C ARG A 585 -1.27 8.30 30.49
N GLU A 586 -1.60 8.76 29.29
CA GLU A 586 -1.77 10.19 29.00
C GLU A 586 -2.92 10.78 29.81
N PHE A 587 -4.05 10.07 29.89
CA PHE A 587 -5.18 10.47 30.73
C PHE A 587 -4.82 10.58 32.21
N GLN A 588 -4.03 9.65 32.77
CA GLN A 588 -3.54 9.70 34.14
C GLN A 588 -2.59 10.89 34.37
N LEU A 589 -1.75 11.24 33.39
CA LEU A 589 -0.91 12.43 33.47
C LEU A 589 -1.74 13.71 33.49
N GLN A 590 -2.82 13.78 32.71
CA GLN A 590 -3.75 14.91 32.74
C GLN A 590 -4.49 15.00 34.07
N ALA A 591 -4.92 13.87 34.62
CA ALA A 591 -5.52 13.85 35.96
C ALA A 591 -4.56 14.33 37.03
N SER A 592 -3.29 13.99 36.96
CA SER A 592 -2.26 14.42 37.91
C SER A 592 -2.00 15.92 37.85
N SER A 593 -2.24 16.59 36.72
CA SER A 593 -2.07 18.03 36.60
C SER A 593 -3.01 18.85 37.49
N LEU A 594 -4.16 18.29 37.91
CA LEU A 594 -5.09 18.91 38.85
C LEU A 594 -4.49 19.12 40.25
N PHE A 595 -3.47 18.34 40.61
CA PHE A 595 -2.83 18.35 41.91
C PHE A 595 -1.48 19.08 41.92
N GLN A 596 -1.03 19.58 40.75
CA GLN A 596 0.20 20.38 40.68
C GLN A 596 -0.10 21.84 41.04
N HIS A 597 0.59 22.36 42.04
CA HIS A 597 0.49 23.78 42.40
C HIS A 597 1.00 24.66 41.26
N PRO A 598 0.38 25.82 40.98
CA PRO A 598 0.78 26.71 39.87
C PRO A 598 2.23 27.24 39.99
N GLU A 599 2.91 27.03 41.09
CA GLU A 599 4.29 27.54 41.31
C GLU A 599 5.40 26.57 40.83
N ALA A 600 5.10 25.34 40.47
CA ALA A 600 6.13 24.31 40.21
C ALA A 600 6.70 24.28 38.79
N ASN A 601 6.08 24.89 37.79
CA ASN A 601 6.53 24.87 36.38
C ASN A 601 7.07 26.22 35.92
N LYS A 602 8.12 26.72 36.56
CA LYS A 602 8.82 27.95 36.09
C LYS A 602 9.88 27.70 35.01
N ASP A 603 10.14 26.46 34.64
CA ASP A 603 11.26 26.15 33.73
C ASP A 603 10.89 25.94 32.22
N ASP A 604 9.59 25.83 31.86
CA ASP A 604 9.19 25.58 30.46
C ASP A 604 8.20 26.60 29.85
N THR A 605 7.87 27.66 30.57
CA THR A 605 7.06 28.74 29.99
C THR A 605 7.78 30.07 30.14
N VAL A 606 7.99 30.75 29.02
CA VAL A 606 8.40 32.16 28.95
C VAL A 606 7.70 32.96 30.05
N ALA A 607 8.49 33.63 30.86
CA ALA A 607 8.09 34.40 32.01
C ALA A 607 6.77 35.19 31.84
N VAL A 608 5.72 34.73 32.48
CA VAL A 608 4.52 35.51 32.70
C VAL A 608 4.67 36.18 34.06
N THR A 609 5.33 37.32 34.07
CA THR A 609 5.30 38.27 35.19
C THR A 609 4.05 39.13 35.05
N SER A 610 3.18 39.02 36.06
CA SER A 610 2.21 40.02 36.54
C SER A 610 1.90 41.21 35.61
N LEU A 611 0.97 41.01 34.69
CA LEU A 611 0.22 42.08 34.05
C LEU A 611 -1.26 41.63 34.07
N GLY A 612 -2.12 42.54 34.58
CA GLY A 612 -3.50 42.25 34.89
C GLY A 612 -4.36 41.79 33.68
N ASP A 613 -5.65 41.68 33.90
CA ASP A 613 -6.74 41.10 33.05
C ASP A 613 -6.60 41.05 31.54
N CYS A 614 -5.81 41.94 30.92
CA CYS A 614 -5.50 41.92 29.49
C CYS A 614 -4.55 40.79 29.03
N ALA A 615 -3.60 40.39 29.91
CA ALA A 615 -2.63 39.32 29.56
C ALA A 615 -3.29 37.94 29.55
N ASP A 616 -4.33 37.77 30.35
CA ASP A 616 -5.05 36.50 30.50
C ASP A 616 -5.97 36.23 29.25
N VAL A 617 -6.55 37.27 28.70
CA VAL A 617 -7.38 37.21 27.48
C VAL A 617 -6.54 36.86 26.25
N ASP A 618 -5.34 37.49 26.16
CA ASP A 618 -4.42 37.22 25.03
C ASP A 618 -3.84 35.80 25.09
N PHE A 619 -3.58 35.29 26.32
CA PHE A 619 -3.12 33.92 26.50
C PHE A 619 -4.19 32.87 26.14
N LYS A 620 -5.45 33.07 26.55
CA LYS A 620 -6.57 32.19 26.15
C LYS A 620 -6.76 32.20 24.62
N PHE A 621 -6.68 33.36 24.01
CA PHE A 621 -6.77 33.50 22.56
C PHE A 621 -5.68 32.70 21.83
N GLN A 622 -4.43 32.79 22.29
CA GLN A 622 -3.30 32.05 21.69
C GLN A 622 -3.46 30.54 21.84
N LEU A 623 -3.88 30.04 23.00
CA LEU A 623 -4.11 28.61 23.23
C LEU A 623 -5.23 28.06 22.33
N ARG A 624 -6.33 28.81 22.19
CA ARG A 624 -7.45 28.44 21.31
C ARG A 624 -7.06 28.50 19.83
N THR A 625 -6.23 29.46 19.43
CA THR A 625 -5.66 29.54 18.10
C THR A 625 -4.80 28.32 17.78
N HIS A 626 -3.96 27.89 18.75
CA HIS A 626 -3.14 26.70 18.59
C HIS A 626 -4.00 25.42 18.45
N LEU A 627 -5.07 25.29 19.24
CA LEU A 627 -6.03 24.19 19.09
C LEU A 627 -6.66 24.19 17.69
N PHE A 628 -7.10 25.37 17.23
CA PHE A 628 -7.67 25.53 15.89
C PHE A 628 -6.68 25.08 14.81
N ASP A 629 -5.43 25.58 14.87
CA ASP A 629 -4.39 25.21 13.90
C ASP A 629 -4.11 23.71 13.89
N THR A 630 -4.13 23.04 15.07
CA THR A 630 -3.97 21.59 15.17
C THR A 630 -5.13 20.83 14.51
N ILE A 631 -6.37 21.28 14.69
CA ILE A 631 -7.55 20.63 14.11
C ILE A 631 -7.63 20.85 12.59
N VAL A 632 -7.19 22.01 12.12
CA VAL A 632 -7.16 22.35 10.69
C VAL A 632 -6.27 21.41 9.87
N GLU A 633 -5.26 20.77 10.49
CA GLU A 633 -4.41 19.79 9.81
C GLU A 633 -5.18 18.57 9.27
N PHE A 634 -6.36 18.28 9.81
CA PHE A 634 -7.22 17.18 9.34
C PHE A 634 -8.08 17.54 8.12
N PHE A 635 -8.10 18.82 7.75
CA PHE A 635 -8.91 19.32 6.62
C PHE A 635 -8.12 19.33 5.31
N PRO A 636 -8.81 19.22 4.15
CA PRO A 636 -8.15 19.32 2.85
C PRO A 636 -7.42 20.66 2.65
N ASP A 637 -6.24 20.62 2.06
CA ASP A 637 -5.45 21.83 1.75
C ASP A 637 -6.24 22.89 0.97
N SER A 638 -7.21 22.48 0.15
CA SER A 638 -8.07 23.40 -0.62
C SER A 638 -9.01 24.24 0.26
N MET A 639 -9.30 23.78 1.48
CA MET A 639 -10.16 24.47 2.43
C MET A 639 -9.39 25.35 3.42
N THR A 640 -8.10 25.08 3.63
CA THR A 640 -7.30 25.65 4.71
C THR A 640 -6.68 27.00 4.33
N GLN A 641 -6.27 27.76 5.34
CA GLN A 641 -5.44 28.96 5.20
C GLN A 641 -4.05 28.63 4.62
N PRO A 642 -3.27 29.61 4.11
CA PRO A 642 -1.90 29.37 3.66
C PRO A 642 -1.04 28.73 4.75
N LYS A 643 -0.16 27.80 4.36
CA LYS A 643 0.74 27.09 5.31
C LYS A 643 1.83 28.02 5.86
N GLU A 644 2.37 28.88 5.01
CA GLU A 644 3.41 29.84 5.36
C GLU A 644 2.87 30.93 6.30
N ASN A 645 3.76 31.58 7.07
CA ASN A 645 3.46 32.76 7.85
C ASN A 645 4.10 34.00 7.20
N LEU A 646 3.43 35.14 7.28
CA LEU A 646 3.94 36.39 6.68
C LEU A 646 5.28 36.77 7.29
N ALA A 647 5.47 36.58 8.59
CA ALA A 647 6.71 36.93 9.28
C ALA A 647 7.91 36.11 8.80
N ASP A 648 7.71 34.85 8.44
CA ASP A 648 8.77 33.94 7.97
C ASP A 648 9.28 34.30 6.56
N LEU A 649 8.50 35.11 5.82
CA LEU A 649 8.87 35.57 4.48
C LEU A 649 9.68 36.90 4.50
N VAL A 650 9.82 37.53 5.67
CA VAL A 650 10.63 38.73 5.85
C VAL A 650 12.06 38.32 6.14
N PHE A 651 12.91 38.35 5.13
CA PHE A 651 14.35 38.16 5.30
C PHE A 651 14.97 39.48 5.80
N LEU A 652 15.63 39.42 6.93
CA LEU A 652 16.48 40.52 7.44
C LEU A 652 17.89 40.40 6.88
#